data_6bea454e414b907f436cbc0e1780b802
#
_entry.id   6bea454e414b907f436cbc0e1780b802
#
_cell.length_a   1.000
_cell.length_b   1.000
_cell.length_c   1.000
_cell.angle_alpha   90.00
_cell.angle_beta   90.00
_cell.angle_gamma   90.00
#
_symmetry.space_group_name_H-M   'P 1'
#
loop_
_entity.id
_entity.type
_entity.pdbx_description
1 polymer ?
#
loop_
_entity_poly.entity_id
_entity_poly.type
_entity_poly.pdbx_seq_one_letter_code
_entity_poly.pdbx_strand_id
1 'polypeptide(L)'
;MIFKSHFYIYAFLSSIIMLIGCADNDMPIKDKEEKPPITDEENPPLPPNENTEVALFNILNLNYPGLATVKALHEAGDDTTALKELLAYYRNRKNIKNPNVTSDPPSDVERGYADYAIDEYRFYVNDNYLEDKILKKPYSLQNSDKTINWKFTPKGADNEYQKQLHRHNWMPLQGKSYQESHDEKYMLSWKEVYTDWIAKHPLPEGSPDKFKWYQLQVSTRIMGQTELFEYFKSSPNFTSEWLSFFLIHFAEHADYLSQYQYAGGNNILLSQAVALVFAGTLFPELKNASQWQKTGCDIINDQTSKLFLDDGMTNDLSLHYHIGILDGLYDLKRLLLQNEVPENLLSPNLNEVLLKAAKVVMHFTYPSYFTKNSKDCTPAFNDSWVKTRSVLNKNFKKYMEMFPKDSEFEYMSTYGKSGTCPSTQIKTFPSSGFYVLRSGWDPQSTVLIHSNNVSLKLGDSSHNQLDNGTFELYRNGRNFFPDSGVCAYMAEDNEKVMELRRWFRQTKAHNTMVLGKTADHEETGTENINKAAGTLLLFEEKDEYQLIVTENQGYSNFKHRRSIFYVKQPQDFFVLVDEGFGTATGYAKLYFHLCDGKSVDNVLLDKEEFGAHTTFDDSNNLLIRTFGEASRNLIFKEFDGRISYQTDRKYEHRKSYAVVMRKPDNNPVRYITVLYPVDSATGPVIKGQFVNTGNEDKVSVLSLIHI
;
A
#
# COMPACT_ATOMS: atom_id res chain seq x y z
N MET A 1 -30.91 31.40 -12.92
CA MET A 1 -29.78 31.22 -12.00
C MET A 1 -29.27 29.80 -12.19
N ILE A 2 -28.17 29.68 -12.88
CA ILE A 2 -27.60 28.38 -13.30
C ILE A 2 -26.53 28.05 -12.29
N PHE A 3 -26.75 27.03 -11.44
CA PHE A 3 -25.71 26.43 -10.59
C PHE A 3 -24.98 25.39 -11.42
N LYS A 4 -23.72 25.68 -11.75
CA LYS A 4 -22.79 24.71 -12.28
C LYS A 4 -22.27 23.84 -11.12
N SER A 5 -22.71 22.60 -11.07
CA SER A 5 -22.11 21.57 -10.21
C SER A 5 -20.77 21.13 -10.81
N HIS A 6 -19.68 21.36 -10.11
CA HIS A 6 -18.38 20.83 -10.49
C HIS A 6 -18.30 19.37 -10.05
N PHE A 7 -18.34 18.47 -11.02
CA PHE A 7 -18.01 17.06 -10.83
C PHE A 7 -16.49 16.92 -10.74
N TYR A 8 -15.97 16.59 -9.58
CA TYR A 8 -14.61 16.11 -9.44
C TYR A 8 -14.57 14.61 -9.75
N ILE A 9 -14.21 14.27 -10.97
CA ILE A 9 -13.87 12.90 -11.35
C ILE A 9 -12.37 12.71 -11.06
N TYR A 10 -12.04 11.94 -10.02
CA TYR A 10 -10.69 11.47 -9.83
C TYR A 10 -10.43 10.33 -10.84
N ALA A 11 -9.74 10.65 -11.92
CA ALA A 11 -9.18 9.67 -12.81
C ALA A 11 -7.96 9.03 -12.14
N PHE A 12 -8.05 7.74 -11.84
CA PHE A 12 -6.90 6.95 -11.39
C PHE A 12 -6.25 6.29 -12.59
N LEU A 13 -4.92 6.46 -12.65
CA LEU A 13 -4.06 5.74 -13.57
C LEU A 13 -4.34 4.23 -13.53
N SER A 14 -4.37 3.65 -14.73
CA SER A 14 -4.32 2.21 -14.94
C SER A 14 -3.22 1.55 -14.12
N SER A 15 -3.50 0.34 -13.69
CA SER A 15 -2.74 -0.54 -12.83
C SER A 15 -1.27 -0.72 -13.21
N ILE A 16 -0.48 0.31 -13.01
CA ILE A 16 0.96 0.12 -12.85
C ILE A 16 1.16 -0.11 -11.36
N ILE A 17 1.81 -1.18 -11.01
CA ILE A 17 2.19 -1.57 -9.67
C ILE A 17 2.60 -0.33 -8.87
N MET A 18 1.69 0.30 -8.13
CA MET A 18 2.04 1.28 -7.12
C MET A 18 2.53 0.54 -5.88
N LEU A 19 3.61 -0.22 -6.04
CA LEU A 19 4.42 -0.65 -4.93
C LEU A 19 5.24 0.55 -4.49
N ILE A 20 4.64 1.42 -3.70
CA ILE A 20 5.35 2.50 -3.01
C ILE A 20 6.14 1.83 -1.89
N GLY A 21 7.32 1.35 -2.25
CA GLY A 21 8.24 0.77 -1.28
C GLY A 21 9.15 1.84 -0.73
N CYS A 22 9.05 2.13 0.54
CA CYS A 22 10.13 2.66 1.36
C CYS A 22 10.43 1.61 2.39
N ALA A 23 11.35 0.73 2.10
CA ALA A 23 11.96 -0.12 3.08
C ALA A 23 13.47 0.08 2.97
N ASP A 24 13.99 1.06 3.66
CA ASP A 24 15.40 1.14 3.94
C ASP A 24 15.65 0.44 5.29
N ASN A 25 15.98 -0.84 5.21
CA ASN A 25 16.73 -1.50 6.28
C ASN A 25 18.22 -1.29 5.95
N ASP A 26 18.75 -0.13 6.30
CA ASP A 26 20.18 0.10 6.28
C ASP A 26 20.81 -0.62 7.48
N MET A 27 21.41 -1.78 7.21
CA MET A 27 22.50 -2.26 8.06
C MET A 27 23.69 -1.33 7.86
N PRO A 28 24.39 -0.90 8.91
CA PRO A 28 25.49 0.04 8.80
C PRO A 28 26.64 -0.59 8.00
N ILE A 29 26.89 -0.05 6.82
CA ILE A 29 28.10 -0.34 6.04
C ILE A 29 29.23 0.50 6.65
N LYS A 30 30.28 -0.18 7.09
CA LYS A 30 31.51 0.44 7.57
C LYS A 30 32.10 1.37 6.52
N ASP A 31 32.40 2.57 6.95
CA ASP A 31 33.10 3.61 6.19
C ASP A 31 34.28 3.07 5.41
N LYS A 32 34.31 3.31 4.11
CA LYS A 32 35.51 3.31 3.27
C LYS A 32 35.70 4.68 2.67
N GLU A 33 36.92 5.15 2.80
CA GLU A 33 37.50 6.44 2.44
C GLU A 33 36.93 7.07 1.15
N GLU A 34 36.61 8.37 1.26
CA GLU A 34 36.25 9.25 0.15
C GLU A 34 37.39 9.42 -0.84
N LYS A 35 37.13 9.15 -2.10
CA LYS A 35 37.95 9.64 -3.22
C LYS A 35 37.45 11.01 -3.67
N PRO A 36 38.36 11.91 -4.11
CA PRO A 36 37.99 13.27 -4.51
C PRO A 36 37.09 13.31 -5.75
N PRO A 37 36.29 14.38 -5.93
CA PRO A 37 35.28 14.47 -6.99
C PRO A 37 35.94 14.52 -8.37
N ILE A 38 35.45 13.69 -9.28
CA ILE A 38 35.77 13.72 -10.71
C ILE A 38 34.96 14.85 -11.34
N THR A 39 35.64 15.77 -12.00
CA THR A 39 35.04 16.85 -12.78
C THR A 39 34.38 16.31 -14.03
N ASP A 40 33.09 16.62 -14.22
CA ASP A 40 32.30 16.25 -15.41
C ASP A 40 32.80 17.02 -16.64
N GLU A 41 33.45 16.36 -17.56
CA GLU A 41 33.61 16.85 -18.95
C GLU A 41 32.38 16.43 -19.76
N GLU A 42 31.74 17.40 -20.41
CA GLU A 42 30.58 17.23 -21.27
C GLU A 42 30.94 16.37 -22.50
N ASN A 43 30.30 15.21 -22.62
CA ASN A 43 30.27 14.47 -23.88
C ASN A 43 28.94 14.70 -24.62
N PRO A 44 28.99 15.05 -25.94
CA PRO A 44 27.78 15.18 -26.74
C PRO A 44 27.12 13.82 -27.01
N PRO A 45 25.81 13.78 -27.36
CA PRO A 45 25.09 12.53 -27.60
C PRO A 45 25.78 11.72 -28.72
N LEU A 46 26.03 10.45 -28.42
CA LEU A 46 26.66 9.51 -29.34
C LEU A 46 25.82 9.32 -30.62
N PRO A 47 26.41 9.43 -31.83
CA PRO A 47 25.75 9.00 -33.05
C PRO A 47 25.54 7.47 -33.02
N PRO A 48 24.58 6.93 -33.78
CA PRO A 48 24.42 5.49 -33.90
C PRO A 48 25.72 4.88 -34.45
N ASN A 49 26.31 4.04 -33.62
CA ASN A 49 27.61 3.43 -33.92
C ASN A 49 27.38 2.12 -34.69
N GLU A 50 28.18 1.81 -35.69
CA GLU A 50 28.21 0.51 -36.39
C GLU A 50 28.30 -0.70 -35.44
N ASN A 51 28.77 -0.51 -34.23
CA ASN A 51 28.78 -1.51 -33.15
C ASN A 51 27.39 -1.87 -32.58
N THR A 52 26.37 -1.05 -32.78
CA THR A 52 25.01 -1.31 -32.18
C THR A 52 24.29 -2.43 -32.95
N GLU A 53 24.46 -2.52 -34.25
CA GLU A 53 23.84 -3.59 -35.07
C GLU A 53 24.42 -4.96 -34.72
N VAL A 54 25.74 -5.07 -34.61
CA VAL A 54 26.41 -6.32 -34.18
C VAL A 54 26.02 -6.71 -32.76
N ALA A 55 25.86 -5.73 -31.86
CA ALA A 55 25.46 -5.97 -30.46
C ALA A 55 24.05 -6.58 -30.40
N LEU A 56 23.09 -6.14 -31.21
CA LEU A 56 21.73 -6.69 -31.21
C LEU A 56 21.71 -8.17 -31.63
N PHE A 57 22.36 -8.56 -32.71
CA PHE A 57 22.37 -9.98 -33.13
C PHE A 57 23.05 -10.90 -32.12
N ASN A 58 23.95 -10.36 -31.29
CA ASN A 58 24.55 -11.09 -30.18
C ASN A 58 23.58 -11.43 -29.05
N ILE A 59 22.50 -10.67 -28.86
CA ILE A 59 21.48 -10.91 -27.81
C ILE A 59 20.23 -11.61 -28.35
N LEU A 60 20.04 -11.71 -29.68
CA LEU A 60 18.90 -12.39 -30.28
C LEU A 60 19.09 -13.90 -30.35
N ASN A 61 18.06 -14.66 -30.03
CA ASN A 61 17.92 -16.08 -30.34
C ASN A 61 17.43 -16.22 -31.81
N LEU A 62 18.35 -16.18 -32.78
CA LEU A 62 18.02 -16.28 -34.18
C LEU A 62 17.35 -17.59 -34.59
N ASN A 63 17.33 -18.60 -33.70
CA ASN A 63 16.57 -19.85 -33.91
C ASN A 63 15.14 -19.77 -33.38
N TYR A 64 14.73 -18.62 -32.85
CA TYR A 64 13.35 -18.46 -32.39
C TYR A 64 12.36 -18.54 -33.55
N PRO A 65 11.23 -19.24 -33.41
CA PRO A 65 10.23 -19.37 -34.48
C PRO A 65 9.78 -18.00 -35.01
N GLY A 66 9.83 -17.81 -36.32
CA GLY A 66 9.51 -16.56 -37.00
C GLY A 66 10.71 -15.68 -37.35
N LEU A 67 11.93 -15.96 -36.87
CA LEU A 67 13.13 -15.22 -37.16
C LEU A 67 14.00 -15.85 -38.29
N ALA A 68 13.50 -16.86 -39.02
CA ALA A 68 14.27 -17.58 -40.04
C ALA A 68 14.82 -16.66 -41.15
N THR A 69 14.00 -15.69 -41.61
CA THR A 69 14.42 -14.70 -42.64
C THR A 69 15.47 -13.76 -42.08
N VAL A 70 15.29 -13.25 -40.85
CA VAL A 70 16.25 -12.40 -40.15
C VAL A 70 17.58 -13.12 -40.00
N LYS A 71 17.55 -14.40 -39.58
CA LYS A 71 18.74 -15.24 -39.46
C LYS A 71 19.50 -15.38 -40.81
N ALA A 72 18.77 -15.76 -41.87
CA ALA A 72 19.38 -15.96 -43.18
C ALA A 72 20.07 -14.69 -43.75
N LEU A 73 19.43 -13.54 -43.55
CA LEU A 73 19.99 -12.24 -43.97
C LEU A 73 21.24 -11.87 -43.15
N HIS A 74 21.20 -12.06 -41.86
CA HIS A 74 22.36 -11.82 -40.99
C HIS A 74 23.53 -12.75 -41.34
N GLU A 75 23.29 -14.05 -41.55
CA GLU A 75 24.32 -15.00 -41.96
C GLU A 75 24.88 -14.70 -43.32
N ALA A 76 24.12 -14.02 -44.20
CA ALA A 76 24.60 -13.51 -45.50
C ALA A 76 25.35 -12.17 -45.40
N GLY A 77 25.44 -11.56 -44.22
CA GLY A 77 26.10 -10.27 -43.99
C GLY A 77 25.25 -9.05 -44.39
N ASP A 78 23.94 -9.22 -44.64
CA ASP A 78 23.01 -8.11 -44.92
C ASP A 78 22.22 -7.73 -43.65
N ASP A 79 22.93 -7.17 -42.68
CA ASP A 79 22.37 -6.78 -41.38
C ASP A 79 21.33 -5.65 -41.49
N THR A 80 21.51 -4.75 -42.43
CA THR A 80 20.54 -3.65 -42.68
C THR A 80 19.17 -4.19 -43.09
N THR A 81 19.11 -5.16 -44.00
CA THR A 81 17.84 -5.80 -44.37
C THR A 81 17.33 -6.70 -43.26
N ALA A 82 18.18 -7.42 -42.53
CA ALA A 82 17.83 -8.23 -41.39
C ALA A 82 17.12 -7.41 -40.28
N LEU A 83 17.58 -6.19 -40.01
CA LEU A 83 16.94 -5.27 -39.03
C LEU A 83 15.55 -4.79 -39.46
N LYS A 84 15.37 -4.51 -40.78
CA LYS A 84 14.06 -4.16 -41.34
C LYS A 84 13.08 -5.33 -41.25
N GLU A 85 13.52 -6.52 -41.52
CA GLU A 85 12.72 -7.75 -41.37
C GLU A 85 12.40 -8.04 -39.90
N LEU A 86 13.32 -7.78 -38.97
CA LEU A 86 13.07 -7.90 -37.53
C LEU A 86 11.99 -6.91 -37.07
N LEU A 87 12.04 -5.65 -37.54
CA LEU A 87 11.02 -4.67 -37.27
C LEU A 87 9.65 -5.09 -37.83
N ALA A 88 9.64 -5.60 -39.06
CA ALA A 88 8.43 -6.12 -39.70
C ALA A 88 7.84 -7.33 -38.91
N TYR A 89 8.70 -8.21 -38.42
CA TYR A 89 8.31 -9.31 -37.54
C TYR A 89 7.62 -8.80 -36.27
N TYR A 90 8.23 -7.89 -35.53
CA TYR A 90 7.63 -7.36 -34.27
C TYR A 90 6.32 -6.62 -34.51
N ARG A 91 6.17 -5.89 -35.61
CA ARG A 91 4.92 -5.21 -36.00
C ARG A 91 3.80 -6.19 -36.31
N ASN A 92 4.13 -7.33 -36.93
CA ASN A 92 3.15 -8.34 -37.35
C ASN A 92 2.89 -9.42 -36.28
N ARG A 93 3.70 -9.47 -35.21
CA ARG A 93 3.59 -10.45 -34.13
C ARG A 93 2.26 -10.30 -33.38
N LYS A 94 1.41 -11.37 -33.37
CA LYS A 94 0.08 -11.38 -32.74
C LYS A 94 -0.07 -12.38 -31.60
N ASN A 95 0.87 -13.31 -31.48
CA ASN A 95 0.84 -14.39 -30.50
C ASN A 95 1.33 -13.97 -29.11
N ILE A 96 1.93 -12.80 -28.97
CA ILE A 96 2.40 -12.23 -27.71
C ILE A 96 1.56 -11.02 -27.37
N LYS A 97 1.00 -11.01 -26.14
CA LYS A 97 0.09 -9.96 -25.66
C LYS A 97 0.56 -9.40 -24.33
N ASN A 98 0.63 -8.09 -24.26
CA ASN A 98 0.85 -7.40 -22.99
C ASN A 98 -0.51 -7.08 -22.35
N PRO A 99 -0.86 -7.69 -21.18
CA PRO A 99 -2.14 -7.45 -20.52
C PRO A 99 -2.34 -6.02 -20.03
N ASN A 100 -1.27 -5.26 -19.87
CA ASN A 100 -1.32 -3.87 -19.38
C ASN A 100 -1.64 -2.85 -20.48
N VAL A 101 -1.52 -3.27 -21.73
CA VAL A 101 -1.91 -2.43 -22.88
C VAL A 101 -3.42 -2.53 -23.08
N THR A 102 -4.12 -1.41 -22.93
CA THR A 102 -5.57 -1.33 -23.07
C THR A 102 -5.97 -0.43 -24.24
N SER A 103 -7.15 -0.67 -24.79
CA SER A 103 -7.76 0.20 -25.81
C SER A 103 -8.51 1.40 -25.22
N ASP A 104 -8.58 1.50 -23.89
CA ASP A 104 -9.27 2.59 -23.23
C ASP A 104 -8.53 3.92 -23.49
N PRO A 105 -9.24 4.99 -23.88
CA PRO A 105 -8.60 6.29 -24.09
C PRO A 105 -8.06 6.85 -22.77
N PRO A 106 -7.00 7.67 -22.81
CA PRO A 106 -6.57 8.39 -21.61
C PRO A 106 -7.64 9.37 -21.15
N SER A 107 -7.77 9.57 -19.84
CA SER A 107 -8.54 10.68 -19.31
C SER A 107 -7.89 12.02 -19.68
N ASP A 108 -8.64 13.12 -19.59
CA ASP A 108 -8.11 14.46 -19.85
C ASP A 108 -6.91 14.80 -18.95
N VAL A 109 -6.89 14.32 -17.72
CA VAL A 109 -5.78 14.51 -16.79
C VAL A 109 -4.55 13.69 -17.23
N GLU A 110 -4.74 12.43 -17.61
CA GLU A 110 -3.65 11.58 -18.12
C GLU A 110 -3.05 12.14 -19.42
N ARG A 111 -3.90 12.63 -20.32
CA ARG A 111 -3.47 13.30 -21.54
C ARG A 111 -2.69 14.58 -21.22
N GLY A 112 -3.17 15.39 -20.27
CA GLY A 112 -2.47 16.55 -19.76
C GLY A 112 -1.07 16.23 -19.26
N TYR A 113 -0.90 15.13 -18.53
CA TYR A 113 0.42 14.69 -18.07
C TYR A 113 1.31 14.22 -19.22
N ALA A 114 0.76 13.56 -20.24
CA ALA A 114 1.50 13.17 -21.43
C ALA A 114 2.00 14.40 -22.22
N ASP A 115 1.18 15.44 -22.35
CA ASP A 115 1.55 16.70 -23.01
C ASP A 115 2.57 17.50 -22.19
N TYR A 116 2.41 17.59 -20.88
CA TYR A 116 3.38 18.24 -19.99
C TYR A 116 4.76 17.59 -20.04
N ALA A 117 4.84 16.29 -20.27
CA ALA A 117 6.13 15.60 -20.39
C ALA A 117 6.91 16.02 -21.62
N ILE A 118 6.24 16.49 -22.68
CA ILE A 118 6.85 17.05 -23.90
C ILE A 118 7.27 18.51 -23.67
N ASP A 119 6.43 19.25 -22.95
CA ASP A 119 6.62 20.67 -22.69
C ASP A 119 7.49 20.86 -21.43
N GLU A 120 8.69 21.39 -21.59
CA GLU A 120 9.60 21.68 -20.47
C GLU A 120 9.97 20.44 -19.63
N TYR A 121 9.86 19.23 -20.17
CA TYR A 121 10.14 17.97 -19.43
C TYR A 121 9.46 17.90 -18.06
N ARG A 122 8.15 18.14 -18.02
CA ARG A 122 7.34 18.12 -16.81
C ARG A 122 6.81 16.72 -16.55
N PHE A 123 7.63 15.91 -15.90
CA PHE A 123 7.30 14.51 -15.66
C PHE A 123 6.41 14.34 -14.43
N TYR A 124 5.26 13.69 -14.62
CA TYR A 124 4.34 13.38 -13.52
C TYR A 124 4.89 12.25 -12.65
N VAL A 125 5.29 12.58 -11.45
CA VAL A 125 5.76 11.60 -10.46
C VAL A 125 4.57 11.05 -9.67
N ASN A 126 3.86 11.90 -8.95
CA ASN A 126 2.57 11.63 -8.30
C ASN A 126 1.93 12.94 -7.81
N ASP A 127 0.70 12.85 -7.29
CA ASP A 127 -0.08 14.03 -6.85
C ASP A 127 0.53 14.81 -5.67
N ASN A 128 1.48 14.24 -4.93
CA ASN A 128 2.17 14.95 -3.84
C ASN A 128 3.19 15.96 -4.38
N TYR A 129 3.75 15.69 -5.55
CA TYR A 129 4.84 16.45 -6.17
C TYR A 129 4.38 17.20 -7.43
N LEU A 130 3.40 18.08 -7.27
CA LEU A 130 2.93 18.98 -8.31
C LEU A 130 3.35 20.42 -8.01
N GLU A 131 3.81 21.13 -9.03
CA GLU A 131 4.09 22.57 -8.97
C GLU A 131 2.78 23.36 -8.74
N ASP A 132 1.73 22.94 -9.45
CA ASP A 132 0.37 23.44 -9.26
C ASP A 132 -0.61 22.27 -9.08
N LYS A 133 -1.16 22.15 -7.88
CA LYS A 133 -2.12 21.08 -7.53
C LYS A 133 -3.51 21.30 -8.13
N ILE A 134 -3.88 22.54 -8.43
CA ILE A 134 -5.18 22.88 -9.01
C ILE A 134 -5.18 22.54 -10.49
N LEU A 135 -4.14 22.98 -11.20
CA LEU A 135 -3.95 22.72 -12.62
C LEU A 135 -3.36 21.33 -12.91
N LYS A 136 -3.07 20.56 -11.88
CA LYS A 136 -2.40 19.25 -12.00
C LYS A 136 -1.09 19.32 -12.78
N LYS A 137 -0.31 20.40 -12.58
CA LYS A 137 0.90 20.69 -13.34
C LYS A 137 2.14 20.15 -12.61
N PRO A 138 2.91 19.22 -13.20
CA PRO A 138 4.17 18.74 -12.64
C PRO A 138 5.28 19.82 -12.68
N TYR A 139 6.31 19.65 -11.85
CA TYR A 139 7.50 20.51 -11.92
C TYR A 139 8.25 20.34 -13.24
N SER A 140 8.81 21.44 -13.75
CA SER A 140 9.72 21.40 -14.89
C SER A 140 11.10 20.89 -14.49
N LEU A 141 11.66 20.00 -15.29
CA LEU A 141 13.04 19.53 -15.19
C LEU A 141 13.93 20.17 -16.25
N GLN A 142 13.46 21.19 -16.96
CA GLN A 142 14.23 21.83 -18.02
C GLN A 142 15.29 22.79 -17.46
N ASN A 143 16.53 22.60 -17.87
CA ASN A 143 17.62 23.56 -17.64
C ASN A 143 17.48 24.77 -18.59
N SER A 144 18.26 25.84 -18.33
CA SER A 144 18.28 27.03 -19.18
C SER A 144 18.75 26.76 -20.64
N ASP A 145 19.54 25.73 -20.83
CA ASP A 145 20.02 25.26 -22.14
C ASP A 145 19.08 24.27 -22.83
N LYS A 146 17.87 24.04 -22.24
CA LYS A 146 16.85 23.10 -22.67
C LYS A 146 17.19 21.62 -22.51
N THR A 147 18.24 21.28 -21.78
CA THR A 147 18.54 19.89 -21.40
C THR A 147 17.71 19.44 -20.18
N ILE A 148 17.64 18.12 -19.94
CA ILE A 148 16.90 17.55 -18.81
C ILE A 148 17.77 17.53 -17.56
N ASN A 149 17.27 18.12 -16.47
CA ASN A 149 17.88 18.07 -15.16
C ASN A 149 17.38 16.88 -14.34
N TRP A 150 17.97 15.72 -14.53
CA TRP A 150 17.60 14.49 -13.77
C TRP A 150 17.92 14.57 -12.28
N LYS A 151 18.72 15.54 -11.84
CA LYS A 151 19.04 15.76 -10.42
C LYS A 151 18.05 16.72 -9.74
N PHE A 152 17.07 17.27 -10.47
CA PHE A 152 16.08 18.19 -9.92
C PHE A 152 15.25 17.50 -8.84
N THR A 153 15.10 18.19 -7.69
CA THR A 153 14.21 17.78 -6.60
C THR A 153 13.45 19.00 -6.11
N PRO A 154 12.10 18.96 -6.04
CA PRO A 154 11.33 20.08 -5.53
C PRO A 154 11.75 20.42 -4.09
N LYS A 155 11.76 21.72 -3.76
CA LYS A 155 12.10 22.18 -2.40
C LYS A 155 11.20 21.51 -1.35
N GLY A 156 11.81 20.81 -0.40
CA GLY A 156 11.11 20.12 0.67
C GLY A 156 10.56 18.74 0.29
N ALA A 157 10.80 18.24 -0.92
CA ALA A 157 10.52 16.85 -1.25
C ALA A 157 11.50 15.91 -0.54
N ASP A 158 11.08 14.66 -0.35
CA ASP A 158 11.93 13.57 0.16
C ASP A 158 12.60 12.81 -0.99
N ASN A 159 13.40 11.82 -0.63
CA ASN A 159 14.09 10.96 -1.58
C ASN A 159 13.15 10.18 -2.51
N GLU A 160 11.87 10.04 -2.14
CA GLU A 160 10.88 9.34 -2.96
C GLU A 160 10.63 10.06 -4.29
N TYR A 161 10.76 11.39 -4.34
CA TYR A 161 10.67 12.10 -5.62
C TYR A 161 11.68 11.57 -6.63
N GLN A 162 12.96 11.50 -6.25
CA GLN A 162 14.02 10.99 -7.13
C GLN A 162 13.83 9.51 -7.47
N LYS A 163 13.48 8.68 -6.49
CA LYS A 163 13.20 7.26 -6.72
C LYS A 163 12.09 7.08 -7.77
N GLN A 164 10.99 7.80 -7.61
CA GLN A 164 9.84 7.68 -8.53
C GLN A 164 10.08 8.33 -9.88
N LEU A 165 10.87 9.40 -9.96
CA LEU A 165 11.29 10.00 -11.23
C LEU A 165 11.99 8.98 -12.12
N HIS A 166 12.90 8.19 -11.54
CA HIS A 166 13.67 7.17 -12.27
C HIS A 166 12.90 5.86 -12.52
N ARG A 167 11.64 5.72 -12.08
CA ARG A 167 10.73 4.61 -12.42
C ARG A 167 10.11 4.75 -13.82
N HIS A 168 10.04 5.95 -14.35
CA HIS A 168 9.45 6.30 -15.66
C HIS A 168 7.95 5.99 -15.76
N ASN A 169 7.21 5.95 -14.64
CA ASN A 169 5.77 5.63 -14.60
C ASN A 169 4.90 6.60 -15.43
N TRP A 170 5.42 7.78 -15.73
CA TRP A 170 4.74 8.80 -16.51
C TRP A 170 4.85 8.54 -18.03
N MET A 171 5.83 7.77 -18.50
CA MET A 171 6.02 7.49 -19.94
C MET A 171 4.86 6.71 -20.58
N PRO A 172 4.28 5.64 -19.99
CA PRO A 172 3.16 4.92 -20.58
C PRO A 172 1.95 5.78 -20.90
N LEU A 173 1.76 6.93 -20.23
CA LEU A 173 0.70 7.88 -20.55
C LEU A 173 0.86 8.47 -21.97
N GLN A 174 2.09 8.65 -22.44
CA GLN A 174 2.38 9.08 -23.81
C GLN A 174 1.99 7.99 -24.81
N GLY A 175 2.31 6.71 -24.52
CA GLY A 175 1.89 5.58 -25.34
C GLY A 175 0.37 5.47 -25.48
N LYS A 176 -0.35 5.63 -24.36
CA LYS A 176 -1.81 5.61 -24.35
C LYS A 176 -2.41 6.80 -25.11
N SER A 177 -1.81 7.99 -25.01
CA SER A 177 -2.24 9.18 -25.77
C SER A 177 -1.94 9.06 -27.25
N TYR A 178 -0.84 8.41 -27.61
CA TYR A 178 -0.52 8.06 -29.00
C TYR A 178 -1.53 7.08 -29.60
N GLN A 179 -1.90 6.04 -28.87
CA GLN A 179 -2.86 5.06 -29.35
C GLN A 179 -4.21 5.69 -29.75
N GLU A 180 -4.64 6.73 -29.05
CA GLU A 180 -5.88 7.46 -29.35
C GLU A 180 -5.70 8.44 -30.51
N SER A 181 -4.63 9.22 -30.51
CA SER A 181 -4.45 10.38 -31.41
C SER A 181 -3.61 10.09 -32.65
N HIS A 182 -2.74 9.10 -32.61
CA HIS A 182 -1.66 8.84 -33.57
C HIS A 182 -0.74 10.05 -33.77
N ASP A 183 -0.62 10.94 -32.77
CA ASP A 183 0.26 12.09 -32.82
C ASP A 183 1.70 11.66 -32.51
N GLU A 184 2.56 11.77 -33.50
CA GLU A 184 3.95 11.33 -33.42
C GLU A 184 4.80 12.09 -32.40
N LYS A 185 4.32 13.24 -31.90
CA LYS A 185 5.00 13.99 -30.82
C LYS A 185 5.29 13.11 -29.60
N TYR A 186 4.39 12.18 -29.27
CA TYR A 186 4.57 11.28 -28.13
C TYR A 186 5.67 10.23 -28.38
N MET A 187 5.72 9.66 -29.59
CA MET A 187 6.79 8.74 -29.96
C MET A 187 8.15 9.44 -29.96
N LEU A 188 8.22 10.64 -30.53
CA LEU A 188 9.45 11.43 -30.59
C LEU A 188 9.92 11.83 -29.20
N SER A 189 9.01 12.22 -28.31
CA SER A 189 9.33 12.52 -26.91
C SER A 189 9.88 11.29 -26.17
N TRP A 190 9.26 10.11 -26.34
CA TRP A 190 9.79 8.88 -25.73
C TRP A 190 11.22 8.59 -26.22
N LYS A 191 11.47 8.68 -27.53
CA LYS A 191 12.82 8.49 -28.10
C LYS A 191 13.83 9.44 -27.46
N GLU A 192 13.52 10.73 -27.45
CA GLU A 192 14.41 11.77 -26.94
C GLU A 192 14.74 11.53 -25.48
N VAL A 193 13.69 11.42 -24.64
CA VAL A 193 13.84 11.33 -23.19
C VAL A 193 14.48 10.02 -22.75
N TYR A 194 14.12 8.90 -23.39
CA TYR A 194 14.72 7.60 -23.05
C TYR A 194 16.18 7.51 -23.50
N THR A 195 16.52 8.06 -24.66
CA THR A 195 17.92 8.15 -25.15
C THR A 195 18.76 9.00 -24.18
N ASP A 196 18.26 10.17 -23.80
CA ASP A 196 18.95 11.07 -22.85
C ASP A 196 19.16 10.38 -21.49
N TRP A 197 18.14 9.65 -21.01
CA TRP A 197 18.25 8.94 -19.75
C TRP A 197 19.31 7.84 -19.78
N ILE A 198 19.33 7.01 -20.82
CA ILE A 198 20.32 5.93 -21.00
C ILE A 198 21.74 6.51 -21.08
N ALA A 199 21.93 7.58 -21.84
CA ALA A 199 23.25 8.22 -22.01
C ALA A 199 23.79 8.79 -20.68
N LYS A 200 22.89 9.38 -19.85
CA LYS A 200 23.28 10.02 -18.57
C LYS A 200 23.35 9.04 -17.39
N HIS A 201 22.78 7.84 -17.52
CA HIS A 201 22.72 6.85 -16.46
C HIS A 201 23.13 5.47 -16.98
N PRO A 202 24.41 5.29 -17.35
CA PRO A 202 24.90 3.99 -17.82
C PRO A 202 24.72 2.89 -16.78
N LEU A 203 24.78 1.65 -17.24
CA LEU A 203 24.74 0.47 -16.38
C LEU A 203 25.86 0.54 -15.32
N PRO A 204 25.55 0.43 -14.03
CA PRO A 204 26.57 0.55 -12.99
C PRO A 204 27.52 -0.64 -13.00
N GLU A 205 28.79 -0.38 -12.78
CA GLU A 205 29.76 -1.41 -12.47
C GLU A 205 29.71 -1.76 -10.98
N GLY A 206 29.01 -2.85 -10.62
CA GLY A 206 28.91 -3.34 -9.24
C GLY A 206 27.57 -3.10 -8.57
N SER A 207 27.60 -2.67 -7.30
CA SER A 207 26.36 -2.56 -6.47
C SER A 207 25.33 -1.59 -7.02
N PRO A 208 24.02 -1.87 -6.82
CA PRO A 208 22.94 -1.01 -7.28
C PRO A 208 23.05 0.42 -6.76
N ASP A 209 22.79 1.38 -7.65
CA ASP A 209 22.61 2.78 -7.30
C ASP A 209 21.26 2.96 -6.55
N LYS A 210 21.26 3.75 -5.49
CA LYS A 210 20.10 3.97 -4.62
C LYS A 210 18.86 4.57 -5.35
N PHE A 211 19.06 5.34 -6.40
CA PHE A 211 17.96 6.05 -7.07
C PHE A 211 17.66 5.52 -8.47
N LYS A 212 18.66 5.29 -9.29
CA LYS A 212 18.51 5.06 -10.73
C LYS A 212 18.43 3.57 -11.08
N TRP A 213 19.33 2.77 -10.49
CA TRP A 213 19.47 1.34 -10.76
C TRP A 213 19.06 0.45 -9.57
N TYR A 214 18.34 1.03 -8.60
CA TYR A 214 17.74 0.24 -7.54
C TYR A 214 16.68 -0.71 -8.12
N GLN A 215 16.59 -1.91 -7.59
CA GLN A 215 15.80 -3.01 -8.17
C GLN A 215 14.34 -2.62 -8.46
N LEU A 216 13.69 -1.90 -7.56
CA LEU A 216 12.31 -1.47 -7.74
C LEU A 216 12.15 -0.49 -8.91
N GLN A 217 13.10 0.44 -9.09
CA GLN A 217 13.08 1.38 -10.21
C GLN A 217 13.30 0.66 -11.54
N VAL A 218 14.24 -0.30 -11.58
CA VAL A 218 14.48 -1.12 -12.78
C VAL A 218 13.26 -1.96 -13.12
N SER A 219 12.64 -2.61 -12.12
CA SER A 219 11.41 -3.41 -12.30
C SER A 219 10.30 -2.58 -12.93
N THR A 220 10.07 -1.39 -12.39
CA THR A 220 9.01 -0.51 -12.89
C THR A 220 9.31 0.02 -14.30
N ARG A 221 10.58 0.33 -14.59
CA ARG A 221 10.98 0.72 -15.96
C ARG A 221 10.75 -0.41 -16.97
N ILE A 222 11.15 -1.65 -16.65
CA ILE A 222 10.88 -2.81 -17.50
C ILE A 222 9.39 -2.90 -17.83
N MET A 223 8.53 -2.84 -16.82
CA MET A 223 7.08 -2.90 -17.01
C MET A 223 6.58 -1.79 -17.95
N GLY A 224 6.93 -0.54 -17.67
CA GLY A 224 6.53 0.60 -18.49
C GLY A 224 7.09 0.56 -19.92
N GLN A 225 8.33 0.10 -20.11
CA GLN A 225 8.93 -0.04 -21.45
C GLN A 225 8.26 -1.13 -22.27
N THR A 226 7.76 -2.22 -21.66
CA THR A 226 6.96 -3.23 -22.40
C THR A 226 5.64 -2.66 -22.91
N GLU A 227 5.01 -1.75 -22.17
CA GLU A 227 3.80 -1.07 -22.63
C GLU A 227 4.07 -0.11 -23.78
N LEU A 228 5.10 0.73 -23.63
CA LEU A 228 5.51 1.70 -24.66
C LEU A 228 5.88 1.01 -25.98
N PHE A 229 6.58 -0.10 -25.92
CA PHE A 229 6.87 -0.91 -27.09
C PHE A 229 5.60 -1.29 -27.84
N GLU A 230 4.59 -1.82 -27.15
CA GLU A 230 3.34 -2.25 -27.77
C GLU A 230 2.53 -1.06 -28.33
N TYR A 231 2.50 0.08 -27.64
CA TYR A 231 1.80 1.27 -28.10
C TYR A 231 2.46 1.87 -29.35
N PHE A 232 3.79 1.92 -29.41
CA PHE A 232 4.52 2.66 -30.43
C PHE A 232 5.07 1.82 -31.58
N LYS A 233 5.11 0.49 -31.52
CA LYS A 233 5.75 -0.36 -32.55
C LYS A 233 5.23 -0.14 -33.97
N SER A 234 4.00 0.37 -34.14
CA SER A 234 3.39 0.68 -35.44
C SER A 234 3.66 2.09 -35.92
N SER A 235 4.28 2.96 -35.11
CA SER A 235 4.66 4.32 -35.51
C SER A 235 5.67 4.33 -36.64
N PRO A 236 5.57 5.24 -37.62
CA PRO A 236 6.61 5.43 -38.67
C PRO A 236 7.95 5.88 -38.04
N ASN A 237 7.97 6.58 -36.92
CA ASN A 237 9.15 6.98 -36.17
C ASN A 237 9.76 5.86 -35.31
N PHE A 238 9.11 4.71 -35.21
CA PHE A 238 9.68 3.50 -34.62
C PHE A 238 10.48 2.75 -35.69
N THR A 239 11.73 3.19 -35.93
CA THR A 239 12.61 2.67 -36.99
C THR A 239 13.33 1.39 -36.54
N SER A 240 14.02 0.72 -37.48
CA SER A 240 14.85 -0.46 -37.15
C SER A 240 16.04 -0.11 -36.25
N GLU A 241 16.62 1.06 -36.38
CA GLU A 241 17.68 1.57 -35.51
C GLU A 241 17.19 1.81 -34.10
N TRP A 242 15.97 2.39 -33.98
CA TRP A 242 15.33 2.55 -32.67
C TRP A 242 14.96 1.20 -32.01
N LEU A 243 14.49 0.24 -32.79
CA LEU A 243 14.24 -1.12 -32.28
C LEU A 243 15.53 -1.74 -31.75
N SER A 244 16.66 -1.58 -32.43
CA SER A 244 17.97 -2.08 -32.01
C SER A 244 18.38 -1.46 -30.67
N PHE A 245 18.33 -0.12 -30.59
CA PHE A 245 18.63 0.62 -29.37
C PHE A 245 17.73 0.14 -28.19
N PHE A 246 16.42 0.07 -28.43
CA PHE A 246 15.46 -0.35 -27.44
C PHE A 246 15.75 -1.77 -26.93
N LEU A 247 15.91 -2.75 -27.80
CA LEU A 247 16.10 -4.15 -27.40
C LEU A 247 17.41 -4.37 -26.63
N ILE A 248 18.49 -3.70 -27.00
CA ILE A 248 19.77 -3.79 -26.30
C ILE A 248 19.62 -3.28 -24.89
N HIS A 249 19.12 -2.06 -24.70
CA HIS A 249 18.99 -1.48 -23.37
C HIS A 249 17.89 -2.14 -22.53
N PHE A 250 16.85 -2.67 -23.15
CA PHE A 250 15.84 -3.49 -22.46
C PHE A 250 16.47 -4.79 -21.91
N ALA A 251 17.27 -5.48 -22.72
CA ALA A 251 17.99 -6.68 -22.29
C ALA A 251 18.98 -6.37 -21.15
N GLU A 252 19.71 -5.26 -21.23
CA GLU A 252 20.61 -4.81 -20.15
C GLU A 252 19.86 -4.62 -18.83
N HIS A 253 18.66 -4.02 -18.84
CA HIS A 253 17.84 -3.85 -17.65
C HIS A 253 17.36 -5.20 -17.09
N ALA A 254 16.95 -6.12 -17.95
CA ALA A 254 16.47 -7.44 -17.53
C ALA A 254 17.61 -8.33 -17.01
N ASP A 255 18.77 -8.32 -17.68
CA ASP A 255 19.97 -9.03 -17.23
C ASP A 255 20.46 -8.50 -15.89
N TYR A 256 20.55 -7.17 -15.76
CA TYR A 256 20.89 -6.53 -14.47
C TYR A 256 19.93 -6.95 -13.36
N LEU A 257 18.63 -6.90 -13.60
CA LEU A 257 17.61 -7.28 -12.62
C LEU A 257 17.70 -8.76 -12.25
N SER A 258 17.99 -9.63 -13.21
CA SER A 258 18.19 -11.07 -12.97
C SER A 258 19.44 -11.37 -12.13
N GLN A 259 20.50 -10.57 -12.31
CA GLN A 259 21.78 -10.75 -11.63
C GLN A 259 21.80 -10.13 -10.23
N TYR A 260 21.24 -8.93 -10.06
CA TYR A 260 21.27 -8.17 -8.80
C TYR A 260 19.92 -8.22 -8.10
N GLN A 261 19.64 -9.37 -7.46
CA GLN A 261 18.39 -9.55 -6.73
C GLN A 261 18.41 -8.78 -5.41
N TYR A 262 17.25 -8.23 -5.03
CA TYR A 262 17.07 -7.60 -3.73
C TYR A 262 17.21 -8.63 -2.61
N ALA A 263 18.06 -8.34 -1.63
CA ALA A 263 18.40 -9.31 -0.57
C ALA A 263 17.26 -9.48 0.48
N GLY A 264 16.35 -8.50 0.59
CA GLY A 264 15.19 -8.59 1.47
C GLY A 264 14.03 -9.34 0.82
N GLY A 265 13.44 -10.29 1.53
CA GLY A 265 12.25 -11.01 1.05
C GLY A 265 10.97 -10.19 1.26
N ASN A 266 10.71 -9.22 0.39
CA ASN A 266 9.55 -8.34 0.52
C ASN A 266 8.94 -7.97 -0.86
N ASN A 267 8.04 -7.00 -0.87
CA ASN A 267 7.39 -6.48 -2.06
C ASN A 267 8.36 -6.05 -3.18
N ILE A 268 9.59 -5.60 -2.85
CA ILE A 268 10.59 -5.20 -3.85
C ILE A 268 11.08 -6.41 -4.65
N LEU A 269 11.44 -7.49 -3.95
CA LEU A 269 11.86 -8.73 -4.61
C LEU A 269 10.74 -9.34 -5.44
N LEU A 270 9.49 -9.27 -4.97
CA LEU A 270 8.34 -9.74 -5.74
C LEU A 270 8.11 -8.89 -7.00
N SER A 271 8.23 -7.56 -6.92
CA SER A 271 8.13 -6.68 -8.10
C SER A 271 9.22 -6.97 -9.12
N GLN A 272 10.43 -7.25 -8.66
CA GLN A 272 11.56 -7.67 -9.48
C GLN A 272 11.23 -8.98 -10.22
N ALA A 273 10.68 -9.95 -9.50
CA ALA A 273 10.30 -11.23 -10.08
C ALA A 273 9.20 -11.10 -11.14
N VAL A 274 8.16 -10.32 -10.87
CA VAL A 274 7.08 -10.05 -11.84
C VAL A 274 7.64 -9.40 -13.10
N ALA A 275 8.51 -8.37 -12.96
CA ALA A 275 9.11 -7.70 -14.11
C ALA A 275 9.98 -8.64 -14.96
N LEU A 276 10.72 -9.57 -14.36
CA LEU A 276 11.49 -10.59 -15.06
C LEU A 276 10.58 -11.56 -15.83
N VAL A 277 9.45 -11.98 -15.26
CA VAL A 277 8.49 -12.83 -15.98
C VAL A 277 7.88 -12.06 -17.16
N PHE A 278 7.54 -10.78 -16.98
CA PHE A 278 7.08 -9.93 -18.10
C PHE A 278 8.12 -9.81 -19.20
N ALA A 279 9.37 -9.51 -18.84
CA ALA A 279 10.46 -9.39 -19.81
C ALA A 279 10.65 -10.67 -20.63
N GLY A 280 10.74 -11.82 -19.96
CA GLY A 280 10.95 -13.11 -20.61
C GLY A 280 9.77 -13.60 -21.45
N THR A 281 8.52 -13.27 -21.01
CA THR A 281 7.31 -13.66 -21.74
C THR A 281 7.05 -12.76 -22.95
N LEU A 282 7.30 -11.45 -22.83
CA LEU A 282 6.98 -10.49 -23.87
C LEU A 282 8.08 -10.36 -24.96
N PHE A 283 9.31 -10.74 -24.64
CA PHE A 283 10.44 -10.73 -25.59
C PHE A 283 11.17 -12.08 -25.65
N PRO A 284 10.46 -13.18 -26.00
CA PRO A 284 11.05 -14.52 -26.03
C PRO A 284 12.10 -14.70 -27.12
N GLU A 285 12.23 -13.75 -28.04
CA GLU A 285 13.23 -13.69 -29.08
C GLU A 285 14.65 -13.36 -28.53
N LEU A 286 14.73 -12.85 -27.29
CA LEU A 286 16.03 -12.57 -26.66
C LEU A 286 16.63 -13.84 -26.03
N LYS A 287 17.94 -14.00 -26.12
CA LYS A 287 18.65 -15.23 -25.69
C LYS A 287 18.38 -15.57 -24.21
N ASN A 288 18.35 -14.55 -23.35
CA ASN A 288 18.19 -14.73 -21.91
C ASN A 288 16.72 -14.73 -21.45
N ALA A 289 15.75 -14.59 -22.36
CA ALA A 289 14.34 -14.47 -22.03
C ALA A 289 13.80 -15.62 -21.17
N SER A 290 14.13 -16.88 -21.52
CA SER A 290 13.72 -18.04 -20.75
C SER A 290 14.36 -18.07 -19.35
N GLN A 291 15.58 -17.58 -19.22
CA GLN A 291 16.25 -17.49 -17.92
C GLN A 291 15.59 -16.41 -17.04
N TRP A 292 15.23 -15.24 -17.60
CA TRP A 292 14.50 -14.20 -16.85
C TRP A 292 13.15 -14.72 -16.36
N GLN A 293 12.37 -15.36 -17.24
CA GLN A 293 11.09 -15.93 -16.90
C GLN A 293 11.25 -16.97 -15.78
N LYS A 294 12.21 -17.90 -15.91
CA LYS A 294 12.48 -18.91 -14.89
C LYS A 294 12.89 -18.30 -13.57
N THR A 295 13.84 -17.37 -13.57
CA THR A 295 14.31 -16.69 -12.35
C THR A 295 13.14 -15.98 -11.65
N GLY A 296 12.30 -15.26 -12.40
CA GLY A 296 11.12 -14.60 -11.86
C GLY A 296 10.12 -15.59 -11.23
N CYS A 297 9.80 -16.69 -11.92
CA CYS A 297 8.90 -17.73 -11.40
C CYS A 297 9.46 -18.41 -10.14
N ASP A 298 10.76 -18.72 -10.12
CA ASP A 298 11.43 -19.33 -8.95
C ASP A 298 11.33 -18.40 -7.73
N ILE A 299 11.58 -17.10 -7.90
CA ILE A 299 11.44 -16.11 -6.84
C ILE A 299 9.98 -16.02 -6.36
N ILE A 300 9.00 -15.97 -7.26
CA ILE A 300 7.57 -15.90 -6.90
C ILE A 300 7.18 -17.13 -6.08
N ASN A 301 7.60 -18.32 -6.49
CA ASN A 301 7.32 -19.58 -5.79
C ASN A 301 7.93 -19.59 -4.38
N ASP A 302 9.17 -19.13 -4.23
CA ASP A 302 9.84 -19.01 -2.93
C ASP A 302 9.18 -17.94 -2.04
N GLN A 303 8.89 -16.76 -2.61
CA GLN A 303 8.38 -15.62 -1.84
C GLN A 303 6.91 -15.77 -1.46
N THR A 304 6.09 -16.47 -2.24
CA THR A 304 4.67 -16.64 -1.92
C THR A 304 4.47 -17.23 -0.51
N SER A 305 5.26 -18.25 -0.15
CA SER A 305 5.18 -18.87 1.17
C SER A 305 5.78 -18.02 2.32
N LYS A 306 6.58 -17.02 2.00
CA LYS A 306 7.24 -16.13 2.97
C LYS A 306 6.49 -14.82 3.20
N LEU A 307 5.84 -14.32 2.14
CA LEU A 307 5.12 -13.05 2.16
C LEU A 307 3.69 -13.19 2.67
N PHE A 308 3.02 -14.30 2.37
CA PHE A 308 1.65 -14.51 2.81
C PHE A 308 1.61 -15.42 4.03
N LEU A 309 0.89 -14.99 5.04
CA LEU A 309 0.58 -15.76 6.24
C LEU A 309 -0.54 -16.77 5.95
N ASP A 310 -0.73 -17.74 6.82
CA ASP A 310 -1.72 -18.84 6.62
C ASP A 310 -3.16 -18.34 6.46
N ASP A 311 -3.47 -17.16 7.02
CA ASP A 311 -4.77 -16.50 6.91
C ASP A 311 -4.92 -15.62 5.67
N GLY A 312 -3.87 -15.52 4.85
CA GLY A 312 -3.85 -14.79 3.58
C GLY A 312 -3.34 -13.35 3.69
N MET A 313 -3.14 -12.79 4.88
CA MET A 313 -2.54 -11.45 5.02
C MET A 313 -1.05 -11.50 4.66
N THR A 314 -0.53 -10.41 4.11
CA THR A 314 0.92 -10.27 3.89
C THR A 314 1.66 -9.93 5.19
N ASN A 315 2.90 -10.36 5.30
CA ASN A 315 3.74 -10.16 6.48
C ASN A 315 4.09 -8.69 6.77
N ASP A 316 3.87 -7.78 5.82
CA ASP A 316 3.92 -6.32 6.03
C ASP A 316 2.83 -5.81 6.96
N LEU A 317 1.76 -6.60 7.17
CA LEU A 317 0.61 -6.29 8.02
C LEU A 317 -0.06 -4.93 7.68
N SER A 318 0.19 -4.41 6.50
CA SER A 318 -0.38 -3.18 5.97
C SER A 318 -1.31 -3.49 4.79
N LEU A 319 -2.58 -3.10 4.89
CA LEU A 319 -3.57 -3.34 3.84
C LEU A 319 -3.19 -2.66 2.53
N HIS A 320 -2.49 -1.52 2.59
CA HIS A 320 -2.04 -0.81 1.40
C HIS A 320 -1.03 -1.65 0.60
N TYR A 321 0.00 -2.17 1.26
CA TYR A 321 1.02 -3.02 0.63
C TYR A 321 0.45 -4.37 0.21
N HIS A 322 -0.43 -4.93 1.01
CA HIS A 322 -1.15 -6.15 0.69
C HIS A 322 -1.91 -6.05 -0.64
N ILE A 323 -2.67 -4.99 -0.85
CA ILE A 323 -3.38 -4.73 -2.11
C ILE A 323 -2.38 -4.56 -3.26
N GLY A 324 -1.27 -3.84 -3.05
CA GLY A 324 -0.25 -3.65 -4.08
C GLY A 324 0.40 -4.96 -4.53
N ILE A 325 0.69 -5.87 -3.60
CA ILE A 325 1.20 -7.22 -3.91
C ILE A 325 0.18 -8.02 -4.73
N LEU A 326 -1.09 -7.98 -4.34
CA LEU A 326 -2.17 -8.64 -5.10
C LEU A 326 -2.32 -8.08 -6.51
N ASP A 327 -2.17 -6.78 -6.70
CA ASP A 327 -2.22 -6.15 -8.02
C ASP A 327 -1.12 -6.67 -8.94
N GLY A 328 0.12 -6.78 -8.44
CA GLY A 328 1.24 -7.32 -9.21
C GLY A 328 1.05 -8.80 -9.60
N LEU A 329 0.54 -9.60 -8.68
CA LEU A 329 0.28 -11.02 -8.94
C LEU A 329 -0.95 -11.23 -9.86
N TYR A 330 -1.91 -10.31 -9.83
CA TYR A 330 -3.00 -10.30 -10.80
C TYR A 330 -2.49 -10.04 -12.22
N ASP A 331 -1.65 -9.02 -12.41
CA ASP A 331 -1.07 -8.70 -13.71
C ASP A 331 -0.21 -9.86 -14.23
N LEU A 332 0.55 -10.51 -13.37
CA LEU A 332 1.28 -11.73 -13.69
C LEU A 332 0.37 -12.84 -14.19
N LYS A 333 -0.72 -13.14 -13.47
CA LYS A 333 -1.67 -14.20 -13.90
C LYS A 333 -2.29 -13.90 -15.26
N ARG A 334 -2.64 -12.64 -15.52
CA ARG A 334 -3.16 -12.21 -16.83
C ARG A 334 -2.11 -12.41 -17.94
N LEU A 335 -0.85 -12.03 -17.65
CA LEU A 335 0.25 -12.23 -18.61
C LEU A 335 0.38 -13.69 -18.99
N LEU A 336 0.49 -14.58 -18.02
CA LEU A 336 0.70 -16.01 -18.23
C LEU A 336 -0.50 -16.64 -18.99
N LEU A 337 -1.72 -16.30 -18.58
CA LEU A 337 -2.94 -16.80 -19.22
C LEU A 337 -3.07 -16.34 -20.68
N GLN A 338 -2.83 -15.05 -20.96
CA GLN A 338 -2.98 -14.49 -22.32
C GLN A 338 -1.90 -14.95 -23.29
N ASN A 339 -0.77 -15.41 -22.78
CA ASN A 339 0.36 -15.89 -23.58
C ASN A 339 0.52 -17.42 -23.53
N GLU A 340 -0.49 -18.15 -23.00
CA GLU A 340 -0.52 -19.61 -22.93
C GLU A 340 0.74 -20.22 -22.28
N VAL A 341 1.31 -19.49 -21.30
CA VAL A 341 2.47 -19.97 -20.55
C VAL A 341 2.02 -21.09 -19.61
N PRO A 342 2.75 -22.21 -19.55
CA PRO A 342 2.36 -23.36 -18.73
C PRO A 342 2.19 -23.01 -17.24
N GLU A 343 1.05 -23.38 -16.65
CA GLU A 343 0.75 -23.12 -15.23
C GLU A 343 1.74 -23.79 -14.25
N ASN A 344 2.41 -24.88 -14.68
CA ASN A 344 3.37 -25.59 -13.86
C ASN A 344 4.66 -24.83 -13.54
N LEU A 345 4.86 -23.65 -14.10
CA LEU A 345 5.96 -22.75 -13.72
C LEU A 345 5.72 -22.08 -12.35
N LEU A 346 4.48 -21.98 -11.93
CA LEU A 346 4.10 -21.42 -10.62
C LEU A 346 3.63 -22.51 -9.67
N SER A 347 3.75 -22.25 -8.37
CA SER A 347 3.29 -23.17 -7.34
C SER A 347 1.79 -23.48 -7.48
N PRO A 348 1.36 -24.74 -7.39
CA PRO A 348 -0.06 -25.12 -7.41
C PRO A 348 -0.89 -24.40 -6.33
N ASN A 349 -0.27 -24.04 -5.21
CA ASN A 349 -0.94 -23.41 -4.07
C ASN A 349 -1.14 -21.88 -4.29
N LEU A 350 -0.56 -21.28 -5.32
CA LEU A 350 -0.63 -19.83 -5.52
C LEU A 350 -2.09 -19.34 -5.61
N ASN A 351 -2.95 -20.07 -6.31
CA ASN A 351 -4.37 -19.69 -6.44
C ASN A 351 -5.09 -19.68 -5.09
N GLU A 352 -4.82 -20.65 -4.20
CA GLU A 352 -5.42 -20.69 -2.86
C GLU A 352 -4.93 -19.52 -1.99
N VAL A 353 -3.62 -19.23 -2.03
CA VAL A 353 -3.02 -18.11 -1.31
C VAL A 353 -3.63 -16.79 -1.77
N LEU A 354 -3.73 -16.56 -3.09
CA LEU A 354 -4.32 -15.36 -3.64
C LEU A 354 -5.81 -15.22 -3.31
N LEU A 355 -6.56 -16.32 -3.27
CA LEU A 355 -7.96 -16.30 -2.86
C LEU A 355 -8.10 -15.85 -1.40
N LYS A 356 -7.33 -16.44 -0.48
CA LYS A 356 -7.31 -16.04 0.92
C LYS A 356 -6.93 -14.56 1.06
N ALA A 357 -5.91 -14.13 0.32
CA ALA A 357 -5.45 -12.75 0.34
C ALA A 357 -6.51 -11.76 -0.17
N ALA A 358 -7.21 -12.07 -1.25
CA ALA A 358 -8.32 -11.25 -1.73
C ALA A 358 -9.49 -11.20 -0.74
N LYS A 359 -9.76 -12.29 0.01
CA LYS A 359 -10.77 -12.32 1.09
C LYS A 359 -10.37 -11.43 2.28
N VAL A 360 -9.07 -11.26 2.58
CA VAL A 360 -8.63 -10.26 3.57
C VAL A 360 -9.15 -8.88 3.19
N VAL A 361 -8.92 -8.42 1.95
CA VAL A 361 -9.39 -7.11 1.48
C VAL A 361 -10.90 -6.98 1.61
N MET A 362 -11.64 -8.03 1.27
CA MET A 362 -13.10 -8.06 1.40
C MET A 362 -13.53 -7.86 2.86
N HIS A 363 -12.97 -8.61 3.80
CA HIS A 363 -13.37 -8.53 5.21
C HIS A 363 -12.95 -7.22 5.87
N PHE A 364 -11.88 -6.56 5.39
CA PHE A 364 -11.46 -5.24 5.86
C PHE A 364 -12.26 -4.08 5.23
N THR A 365 -13.16 -4.38 4.29
CA THR A 365 -13.98 -3.36 3.65
C THR A 365 -15.13 -2.92 4.56
N TYR A 366 -15.23 -1.60 4.80
CA TYR A 366 -16.33 -1.00 5.57
C TYR A 366 -17.63 -0.94 4.76
N PRO A 367 -18.79 -0.90 5.42
CA PRO A 367 -20.10 -0.76 4.78
C PRO A 367 -20.25 0.52 3.94
N SER A 368 -19.47 1.57 4.22
CA SER A 368 -19.37 2.77 3.38
C SER A 368 -19.06 2.49 1.92
N TYR A 369 -18.43 1.36 1.64
CA TYR A 369 -18.16 0.90 0.27
C TYR A 369 -19.44 0.82 -0.59
N PHE A 370 -20.57 0.49 0.01
CA PHE A 370 -21.86 0.45 -0.68
C PHE A 370 -22.53 1.83 -0.83
N THR A 371 -22.02 2.85 -0.13
CA THR A 371 -22.51 4.23 -0.21
C THR A 371 -21.81 4.99 -1.35
N LYS A 372 -22.60 5.70 -2.15
CA LYS A 372 -22.09 6.46 -3.30
C LYS A 372 -21.12 7.56 -2.85
N ASN A 373 -19.99 7.68 -3.55
CA ASN A 373 -18.94 8.69 -3.32
C ASN A 373 -18.19 8.56 -1.98
N SER A 374 -18.26 7.42 -1.30
CA SER A 374 -17.51 7.21 -0.05
C SER A 374 -15.99 7.21 -0.29
N LYS A 375 -15.28 7.89 0.60
CA LYS A 375 -13.82 8.03 0.57
C LYS A 375 -13.11 7.23 1.64
N ASP A 376 -13.82 6.79 2.66
CA ASP A 376 -13.32 6.01 3.80
C ASP A 376 -14.00 4.64 3.80
N CYS A 377 -13.36 3.66 3.17
CA CYS A 377 -13.91 2.31 3.00
C CYS A 377 -13.02 1.21 3.59
N THR A 378 -11.92 1.53 4.25
CA THR A 378 -11.00 0.57 4.88
C THR A 378 -10.31 1.16 6.10
N PRO A 379 -9.83 0.32 7.04
CA PRO A 379 -8.98 0.79 8.12
C PRO A 379 -7.61 1.27 7.60
N ALA A 380 -6.91 2.02 8.48
CA ALA A 380 -5.61 2.59 8.19
C ALA A 380 -4.49 2.10 9.14
N PHE A 381 -4.60 0.89 9.67
CA PHE A 381 -3.58 0.30 10.55
C PHE A 381 -2.21 0.21 9.88
N ASN A 382 -1.16 0.38 10.67
CA ASN A 382 0.23 0.34 10.21
C ASN A 382 0.49 1.43 9.14
N ASP A 383 1.44 1.22 8.24
CA ASP A 383 1.69 2.13 7.13
C ASP A 383 0.60 1.98 6.04
N SER A 384 -0.66 2.22 6.41
CA SER A 384 -1.81 2.20 5.50
C SER A 384 -2.54 3.53 5.50
N TRP A 385 -3.33 3.75 4.47
CA TRP A 385 -4.31 4.83 4.39
C TRP A 385 -5.60 4.33 3.80
N VAL A 386 -6.68 5.01 4.13
CA VAL A 386 -8.03 4.63 3.71
C VAL A 386 -8.14 4.49 2.20
N LYS A 387 -8.92 3.53 1.75
CA LYS A 387 -9.23 3.34 0.33
C LYS A 387 -10.60 3.90 -0.01
N THR A 388 -10.68 4.55 -1.15
CA THR A 388 -11.96 5.03 -1.66
C THR A 388 -12.78 3.89 -2.27
N ARG A 389 -14.08 4.09 -2.35
CA ARG A 389 -15.01 3.19 -3.01
C ARG A 389 -14.59 2.80 -4.43
N SER A 390 -14.12 3.77 -5.21
CA SER A 390 -13.71 3.52 -6.60
C SER A 390 -12.46 2.67 -6.71
N VAL A 391 -11.49 2.89 -5.82
CA VAL A 391 -10.25 2.08 -5.76
C VAL A 391 -10.56 0.64 -5.42
N LEU A 392 -11.34 0.41 -4.35
CA LEU A 392 -11.71 -0.95 -3.95
C LEU A 392 -12.53 -1.67 -5.03
N ASN A 393 -13.42 -0.95 -5.73
CA ASN A 393 -14.18 -1.58 -6.80
C ASN A 393 -13.31 -2.09 -7.94
N LYS A 394 -12.24 -1.35 -8.30
CA LYS A 394 -11.26 -1.83 -9.27
C LYS A 394 -10.59 -3.12 -8.78
N ASN A 395 -10.22 -3.19 -7.49
CA ASN A 395 -9.65 -4.40 -6.91
C ASN A 395 -10.64 -5.56 -6.93
N PHE A 396 -11.89 -5.36 -6.52
CA PHE A 396 -12.91 -6.43 -6.56
C PHE A 396 -13.22 -6.92 -7.97
N LYS A 397 -13.17 -6.07 -8.98
CA LYS A 397 -13.27 -6.51 -10.38
C LYS A 397 -12.10 -7.41 -10.76
N LYS A 398 -10.86 -7.07 -10.38
CA LYS A 398 -9.69 -7.92 -10.57
C LYS A 398 -9.85 -9.28 -9.85
N TYR A 399 -10.35 -9.25 -8.61
CA TYR A 399 -10.57 -10.50 -7.84
C TYR A 399 -11.67 -11.36 -8.47
N MET A 400 -12.74 -10.76 -8.98
CA MET A 400 -13.78 -11.46 -9.72
C MET A 400 -13.22 -12.09 -11.02
N GLU A 401 -12.32 -11.40 -11.73
CA GLU A 401 -11.65 -11.97 -12.91
C GLU A 401 -10.72 -13.14 -12.53
N MET A 402 -9.96 -13.03 -11.42
CA MET A 402 -9.11 -14.12 -10.93
C MET A 402 -9.90 -15.33 -10.44
N PHE A 403 -11.07 -15.09 -9.84
CA PHE A 403 -11.89 -16.10 -9.17
C PHE A 403 -13.36 -16.04 -9.65
N PRO A 404 -13.64 -16.34 -10.93
CA PRO A 404 -14.97 -16.12 -11.53
C PRO A 404 -16.07 -17.01 -10.95
N LYS A 405 -15.73 -18.02 -10.13
CA LYS A 405 -16.68 -18.86 -9.42
C LYS A 405 -17.03 -18.37 -8.01
N ASP A 406 -16.35 -17.33 -7.53
CA ASP A 406 -16.61 -16.76 -6.22
C ASP A 406 -17.66 -15.66 -6.31
N SER A 407 -18.89 -16.00 -5.94
CA SER A 407 -20.05 -15.10 -6.03
C SER A 407 -20.01 -13.94 -5.03
N GLU A 408 -19.18 -14.02 -3.98
CA GLU A 408 -18.98 -12.88 -3.06
C GLU A 408 -18.15 -11.77 -3.71
N PHE A 409 -17.14 -12.10 -4.55
CA PHE A 409 -16.45 -11.07 -5.33
C PHE A 409 -17.34 -10.44 -6.41
N GLU A 410 -18.26 -11.19 -6.99
CA GLU A 410 -19.29 -10.63 -7.86
C GLU A 410 -20.16 -9.62 -7.10
N TYR A 411 -20.61 -9.97 -5.88
CA TYR A 411 -21.36 -9.07 -5.01
C TYR A 411 -20.59 -7.78 -4.72
N MET A 412 -19.34 -7.88 -4.34
CA MET A 412 -18.50 -6.72 -4.06
C MET A 412 -18.27 -5.89 -5.33
N SER A 413 -17.90 -6.48 -6.46
CA SER A 413 -17.59 -5.77 -7.71
C SER A 413 -18.79 -5.03 -8.31
N THR A 414 -20.01 -5.51 -8.04
CA THR A 414 -21.28 -4.94 -8.52
C THR A 414 -21.96 -4.02 -7.49
N TYR A 415 -21.30 -3.75 -6.36
CA TYR A 415 -21.89 -3.00 -5.24
C TYR A 415 -23.19 -3.61 -4.70
N GLY A 416 -23.21 -4.93 -4.59
CA GLY A 416 -24.35 -5.67 -4.06
C GLY A 416 -25.51 -5.89 -5.02
N LYS A 417 -25.36 -5.59 -6.31
CA LYS A 417 -26.44 -5.75 -7.29
C LYS A 417 -26.57 -7.18 -7.84
N SER A 418 -25.50 -7.94 -7.79
CA SER A 418 -25.41 -9.31 -8.28
C SER A 418 -24.42 -10.09 -7.41
N GLY A 419 -24.48 -11.42 -7.45
CA GLY A 419 -23.66 -12.27 -6.60
C GLY A 419 -24.30 -12.57 -5.24
N THR A 420 -23.52 -13.14 -4.34
CA THR A 420 -23.96 -13.55 -3.00
C THR A 420 -23.36 -12.64 -1.94
N CYS A 421 -24.22 -12.02 -1.12
CA CYS A 421 -23.76 -11.25 0.05
C CYS A 421 -22.96 -12.15 0.99
N PRO A 422 -21.76 -11.73 1.43
CA PRO A 422 -21.01 -12.53 2.39
C PRO A 422 -21.81 -12.75 3.69
N SER A 423 -21.83 -13.97 4.16
CA SER A 423 -22.60 -14.34 5.35
C SER A 423 -21.80 -14.21 6.67
N THR A 424 -20.48 -14.13 6.56
CA THR A 424 -19.59 -14.10 7.73
C THR A 424 -19.70 -12.78 8.48
N GLN A 425 -20.06 -12.83 9.75
CA GLN A 425 -20.19 -11.67 10.65
C GLN A 425 -18.98 -11.50 11.59
N ILE A 426 -18.33 -12.58 11.97
CA ILE A 426 -17.07 -12.53 12.70
C ILE A 426 -15.97 -13.20 11.88
N LYS A 427 -14.86 -12.52 11.71
CA LYS A 427 -13.71 -13.08 10.98
C LYS A 427 -12.43 -12.88 11.78
N THR A 428 -11.73 -13.99 12.00
CA THR A 428 -10.43 -13.99 12.66
C THR A 428 -9.34 -14.24 11.63
N PHE A 429 -8.24 -13.50 11.77
CA PHE A 429 -7.00 -13.66 11.03
C PHE A 429 -5.87 -13.88 12.04
N PRO A 430 -5.80 -15.07 12.66
CA PRO A 430 -4.94 -15.31 13.83
C PRO A 430 -3.45 -15.34 13.48
N SER A 431 -3.09 -15.67 12.23
CA SER A 431 -1.69 -15.68 11.79
C SER A 431 -1.14 -14.26 11.61
N SER A 432 -1.98 -13.30 11.30
CA SER A 432 -1.61 -11.88 11.20
C SER A 432 -2.02 -11.05 12.44
N GLY A 433 -3.01 -11.51 13.20
CA GLY A 433 -3.49 -10.87 14.43
C GLY A 433 -4.54 -9.80 14.19
N PHE A 434 -5.35 -9.94 13.13
CA PHE A 434 -6.49 -9.07 12.88
C PHE A 434 -7.81 -9.78 13.15
N TYR A 435 -8.80 -9.03 13.64
CA TYR A 435 -10.09 -9.57 14.04
C TYR A 435 -11.20 -8.60 13.64
N VAL A 436 -12.22 -9.11 12.98
CA VAL A 436 -13.35 -8.34 12.47
C VAL A 436 -14.63 -8.82 13.14
N LEU A 437 -15.35 -7.89 13.79
CA LEU A 437 -16.69 -8.09 14.29
C LEU A 437 -17.64 -7.21 13.48
N ARG A 438 -18.73 -7.77 12.97
CA ARG A 438 -19.66 -6.99 12.17
C ARG A 438 -21.12 -7.42 12.37
N SER A 439 -22.05 -6.47 12.23
CA SER A 439 -23.49 -6.78 12.25
C SER A 439 -24.03 -7.23 10.91
N GLY A 440 -23.39 -6.87 9.84
CA GLY A 440 -23.82 -7.17 8.48
C GLY A 440 -22.94 -6.52 7.38
N TRP A 441 -23.49 -6.46 6.17
CA TRP A 441 -22.80 -5.94 4.98
C TRP A 441 -23.54 -4.77 4.30
N ASP A 442 -24.69 -4.37 4.82
CA ASP A 442 -25.43 -3.22 4.33
C ASP A 442 -24.77 -1.88 4.76
N PRO A 443 -25.10 -0.74 4.12
CA PRO A 443 -24.49 0.56 4.43
C PRO A 443 -24.60 1.01 5.89
N GLN A 444 -25.64 0.56 6.60
CA GLN A 444 -25.93 0.92 8.00
C GLN A 444 -25.24 0.00 9.02
N SER A 445 -24.63 -1.08 8.55
CA SER A 445 -23.98 -2.06 9.41
C SER A 445 -22.85 -1.47 10.25
N THR A 446 -22.65 -2.07 11.41
CA THR A 446 -21.54 -1.78 12.33
C THR A 446 -20.39 -2.73 12.05
N VAL A 447 -19.16 -2.22 12.05
CA VAL A 447 -17.93 -3.01 11.92
C VAL A 447 -16.89 -2.49 12.89
N LEU A 448 -16.37 -3.37 13.73
CA LEU A 448 -15.18 -3.13 14.53
C LEU A 448 -14.05 -4.01 14.00
N ILE A 449 -12.93 -3.41 13.65
CA ILE A 449 -11.70 -4.14 13.27
C ILE A 449 -10.67 -3.89 14.36
N HIS A 450 -10.15 -4.99 14.93
CA HIS A 450 -9.17 -4.98 15.99
C HIS A 450 -7.83 -5.48 15.46
N SER A 451 -6.76 -4.72 15.71
CA SER A 451 -5.38 -5.07 15.40
C SER A 451 -4.66 -5.48 16.69
N ASN A 452 -4.22 -6.72 16.76
CA ASN A 452 -3.31 -7.24 17.77
C ASN A 452 -2.27 -8.10 17.08
N ASN A 453 -1.51 -7.46 16.20
CA ASN A 453 -0.71 -8.09 15.16
C ASN A 453 0.47 -8.91 15.71
N VAL A 454 1.01 -9.77 14.85
CA VAL A 454 2.06 -10.75 15.20
C VAL A 454 3.46 -10.29 14.76
N SER A 455 3.69 -9.01 14.61
CA SER A 455 4.88 -8.42 13.97
C SER A 455 6.22 -9.03 14.43
N LEU A 456 6.31 -9.44 15.69
CA LEU A 456 7.52 -10.09 16.23
C LEU A 456 7.88 -11.44 15.66
N LYS A 457 6.87 -12.24 15.29
CA LYS A 457 7.11 -13.56 14.70
C LYS A 457 7.62 -13.45 13.26
N LEU A 458 7.45 -12.29 12.65
CA LEU A 458 7.72 -12.04 11.23
C LEU A 458 9.05 -11.36 10.97
N GLY A 459 9.76 -10.95 12.04
CA GLY A 459 10.97 -10.14 11.93
C GLY A 459 10.65 -8.64 11.78
N ASP A 460 11.67 -7.85 11.50
CA ASP A 460 11.55 -6.39 11.43
C ASP A 460 10.87 -5.98 10.15
N SER A 461 9.59 -5.60 10.23
CA SER A 461 8.86 -5.00 9.11
C SER A 461 8.90 -3.48 9.24
N SER A 462 9.42 -2.81 8.22
CA SER A 462 9.48 -1.34 8.15
C SER A 462 8.09 -0.67 8.12
N HIS A 463 7.04 -1.44 7.82
CA HIS A 463 5.67 -0.95 7.70
C HIS A 463 4.83 -1.12 8.96
N ASN A 464 5.33 -1.83 9.97
CA ASN A 464 4.64 -1.97 11.24
C ASN A 464 4.71 -0.68 12.06
N GLN A 465 3.62 -0.41 12.78
CA GLN A 465 3.53 0.63 13.80
C GLN A 465 3.34 -0.01 15.18
N LEU A 466 3.34 0.81 16.23
CA LEU A 466 3.16 0.38 17.61
C LEU A 466 1.68 0.30 17.98
N ASP A 467 0.89 -0.32 17.12
CA ASP A 467 -0.57 -0.28 17.15
C ASP A 467 -1.22 -1.52 17.80
N ASN A 468 -0.44 -2.37 18.44
CA ASN A 468 -0.97 -3.58 19.07
C ASN A 468 -2.02 -3.28 20.13
N GLY A 469 -3.14 -3.94 20.01
CA GLY A 469 -4.31 -3.75 20.85
C GLY A 469 -5.24 -2.63 20.37
N THR A 470 -4.94 -1.94 19.25
CA THR A 470 -5.80 -0.88 18.69
C THR A 470 -7.06 -1.45 18.02
N PHE A 471 -8.02 -0.57 17.79
CA PHE A 471 -9.23 -0.88 17.03
C PHE A 471 -9.72 0.33 16.25
N GLU A 472 -10.48 0.08 15.19
CA GLU A 472 -11.33 1.07 14.53
C GLU A 472 -12.79 0.65 14.65
N LEU A 473 -13.71 1.60 14.83
CA LEU A 473 -15.14 1.36 14.89
C LEU A 473 -15.86 2.19 13.84
N TYR A 474 -16.37 1.49 12.83
CA TYR A 474 -17.25 2.05 11.82
C TYR A 474 -18.69 1.69 12.11
N ARG A 475 -19.60 2.66 12.08
CA ARG A 475 -21.04 2.44 12.29
C ARG A 475 -21.84 3.44 11.47
N ASN A 476 -22.83 2.94 10.72
CA ASN A 476 -23.84 3.72 10.01
C ASN A 476 -23.26 4.95 9.28
N GLY A 477 -22.25 4.74 8.45
CA GLY A 477 -21.66 5.81 7.62
C GLY A 477 -20.48 6.57 8.25
N ARG A 478 -20.14 6.34 9.52
CA ARG A 478 -19.06 7.06 10.22
C ARG A 478 -18.07 6.12 10.89
N ASN A 479 -16.76 6.41 10.70
CA ASN A 479 -15.70 5.82 11.51
C ASN A 479 -15.52 6.67 12.78
N PHE A 480 -15.90 6.14 13.93
CA PHE A 480 -15.82 6.84 15.21
C PHE A 480 -14.44 6.83 15.84
N PHE A 481 -13.61 5.83 15.51
CA PHE A 481 -12.25 5.66 16.01
C PHE A 481 -11.30 5.33 14.87
N PRO A 482 -11.16 6.21 13.86
CA PRO A 482 -10.21 5.97 12.79
C PRO A 482 -8.79 5.91 13.35
N ASP A 483 -7.95 5.04 12.82
CA ASP A 483 -6.53 5.03 13.17
C ASP A 483 -5.86 6.34 12.72
N SER A 484 -4.69 6.65 13.29
CA SER A 484 -3.93 7.84 12.90
C SER A 484 -3.36 7.73 11.48
N GLY A 485 -3.20 6.51 10.99
CA GLY A 485 -2.69 6.23 9.66
C GLY A 485 -1.20 6.53 9.52
N VAL A 486 -0.78 6.89 8.32
CA VAL A 486 0.59 7.23 7.98
C VAL A 486 0.65 8.61 7.31
N CYS A 487 1.48 9.52 7.86
CA CYS A 487 1.58 10.90 7.37
C CYS A 487 2.83 11.14 6.50
N ALA A 488 3.92 10.44 6.79
CA ALA A 488 5.18 10.59 6.08
C ALA A 488 6.02 9.32 6.15
N TYR A 489 6.84 9.13 5.14
CA TYR A 489 7.91 8.14 5.13
C TYR A 489 9.24 8.76 5.61
N MET A 490 10.31 7.94 5.61
CA MET A 490 11.63 8.39 6.03
C MET A 490 12.19 9.46 5.09
N ALA A 491 12.81 10.48 5.69
CA ALA A 491 13.52 11.53 5.00
C ALA A 491 14.76 11.89 5.83
N GLU A 492 15.87 11.21 5.58
CA GLU A 492 17.11 11.30 6.37
C GLU A 492 17.60 12.75 6.54
N ASP A 493 17.39 13.58 5.51
CA ASP A 493 17.83 14.98 5.51
C ASP A 493 16.80 15.97 6.09
N ASN A 494 15.67 15.47 6.63
CA ASN A 494 14.60 16.34 7.10
C ASN A 494 14.04 15.89 8.47
N GLU A 495 14.64 16.40 9.54
CA GLU A 495 14.29 16.08 10.92
C GLU A 495 12.80 16.32 11.23
N LYS A 496 12.18 17.37 10.67
CA LYS A 496 10.74 17.62 10.86
C LYS A 496 9.85 16.52 10.29
N VAL A 497 10.24 15.97 9.15
CA VAL A 497 9.54 14.82 8.54
C VAL A 497 9.75 13.56 9.39
N MET A 498 10.98 13.39 9.91
CA MET A 498 11.29 12.26 10.80
C MET A 498 10.55 12.36 12.14
N GLU A 499 10.42 13.55 12.73
CA GLU A 499 9.58 13.78 13.92
C GLU A 499 8.11 13.44 13.65
N LEU A 500 7.60 13.86 12.49
CA LEU A 500 6.23 13.56 12.09
C LEU A 500 6.02 12.05 11.96
N ARG A 501 6.91 11.35 11.26
CA ARG A 501 6.84 9.88 11.13
C ARG A 501 6.92 9.20 12.50
N ARG A 502 7.84 9.60 13.37
CA ARG A 502 7.95 9.05 14.74
C ARG A 502 6.65 9.25 15.52
N TRP A 503 5.99 10.42 15.39
CA TRP A 503 4.73 10.67 16.09
C TRP A 503 3.64 9.67 15.67
N PHE A 504 3.44 9.47 14.37
CA PHE A 504 2.39 8.57 13.85
C PHE A 504 2.63 7.09 14.18
N ARG A 505 3.87 6.69 14.39
CA ARG A 505 4.23 5.31 14.71
C ARG A 505 4.24 4.97 16.20
N GLN A 506 4.01 5.93 17.08
CA GLN A 506 4.04 5.72 18.55
C GLN A 506 2.76 5.04 19.03
N THR A 507 2.86 4.21 20.09
CA THR A 507 1.71 3.55 20.70
C THR A 507 0.61 4.53 21.13
N LYS A 508 0.99 5.71 21.62
CA LYS A 508 0.02 6.75 22.01
C LYS A 508 -0.74 7.37 20.84
N ALA A 509 -0.35 7.12 19.60
CA ALA A 509 -1.09 7.57 18.41
C ALA A 509 -2.26 6.63 18.05
N HIS A 510 -2.44 5.55 18.77
CA HIS A 510 -3.41 4.49 18.49
C HIS A 510 -4.36 4.26 19.68
N ASN A 511 -5.50 3.60 19.43
CA ASN A 511 -6.55 3.32 20.43
C ASN A 511 -6.17 2.12 21.31
N THR A 512 -5.09 2.23 22.08
CA THR A 512 -4.53 1.13 22.87
C THR A 512 -3.94 1.59 24.19
N MET A 513 -3.37 0.66 24.97
CA MET A 513 -2.80 0.92 26.28
C MET A 513 -1.30 1.20 26.21
N VAL A 514 -0.85 2.26 26.89
CA VAL A 514 0.55 2.66 27.06
C VAL A 514 0.92 2.53 28.54
N LEU A 515 2.10 2.02 28.84
CA LEU A 515 2.69 2.07 30.18
C LEU A 515 3.70 3.21 30.26
N GLY A 516 3.40 4.25 31.04
CA GLY A 516 4.28 5.41 31.24
C GLY A 516 4.88 5.44 32.65
N LYS A 517 6.04 6.13 32.83
CA LYS A 517 6.71 6.29 34.13
C LYS A 517 5.96 7.23 35.07
N THR A 518 5.34 8.26 34.52
CA THR A 518 4.51 9.23 35.25
C THR A 518 3.18 9.41 34.54
N ALA A 519 2.21 10.05 35.23
CA ALA A 519 0.92 10.37 34.61
C ALA A 519 1.04 11.31 33.41
N ASP A 520 2.03 12.19 33.42
CA ASP A 520 2.26 13.22 32.40
C ASP A 520 3.36 12.82 31.39
N HIS A 521 4.21 11.85 31.74
CA HIS A 521 5.28 11.43 30.86
C HIS A 521 4.70 10.61 29.71
N GLU A 522 4.82 11.16 28.55
CA GLU A 522 4.49 10.47 27.30
C GLU A 522 5.65 9.56 26.92
N GLU A 523 5.55 8.28 27.26
CA GLU A 523 6.51 7.33 26.70
C GLU A 523 6.28 7.19 25.21
N THR A 524 7.39 7.21 24.51
CA THR A 524 7.37 7.07 23.04
C THR A 524 7.15 5.64 22.58
N GLY A 525 6.92 4.70 23.50
CA GLY A 525 6.60 3.30 23.19
C GLY A 525 7.68 2.53 22.44
N THR A 526 8.89 3.09 22.31
CA THR A 526 9.95 2.51 21.49
C THR A 526 10.66 1.31 22.14
N GLU A 527 10.42 1.04 23.43
CA GLU A 527 11.22 0.04 24.15
C GLU A 527 10.94 -1.41 23.75
N ASN A 528 9.81 -1.72 23.12
CA ASN A 528 9.46 -3.11 22.82
C ASN A 528 8.61 -3.35 21.58
N ILE A 529 8.69 -2.50 20.58
CA ILE A 529 8.07 -2.71 19.27
C ILE A 529 8.19 -4.16 18.79
N ASN A 530 9.37 -4.69 18.93
CA ASN A 530 9.74 -5.97 18.36
C ASN A 530 9.38 -7.16 19.27
N LYS A 531 8.71 -6.95 20.41
CA LYS A 531 8.37 -8.02 21.35
C LYS A 531 6.88 -8.21 21.60
N ALA A 532 6.04 -7.39 21.01
CA ALA A 532 4.60 -7.40 21.19
C ALA A 532 3.85 -8.31 20.22
N ALA A 533 4.26 -9.58 20.09
CA ALA A 533 3.45 -10.51 19.32
C ALA A 533 2.08 -10.68 19.96
N GLY A 534 1.05 -10.34 19.20
CA GLY A 534 -0.33 -10.54 19.61
C GLY A 534 -0.71 -12.02 19.68
N THR A 535 -1.56 -12.37 20.62
CA THR A 535 -2.10 -13.72 20.78
C THR A 535 -3.63 -13.64 20.92
N LEU A 536 -4.34 -14.49 20.17
CA LEU A 536 -5.77 -14.72 20.38
C LEU A 536 -5.93 -15.71 21.53
N LEU A 537 -6.67 -15.32 22.57
CA LEU A 537 -6.98 -16.19 23.70
C LEU A 537 -8.33 -16.86 23.55
N LEU A 538 -9.33 -16.11 23.06
CA LEU A 538 -10.69 -16.59 22.91
C LEU A 538 -11.39 -15.84 21.78
N PHE A 539 -12.18 -16.54 20.98
CA PHE A 539 -13.26 -15.91 20.23
C PHE A 539 -14.54 -16.74 20.37
N GLU A 540 -15.66 -16.06 20.41
CA GLU A 540 -16.96 -16.69 20.53
C GLU A 540 -17.98 -15.88 19.72
N GLU A 541 -18.87 -16.59 19.01
CA GLU A 541 -20.00 -15.99 18.30
C GLU A 541 -21.27 -16.66 18.72
N LYS A 542 -22.25 -15.86 19.16
CA LYS A 542 -23.62 -16.25 19.46
C LYS A 542 -24.60 -15.27 18.84
N ASP A 543 -25.86 -15.62 18.85
CA ASP A 543 -26.91 -14.77 18.27
C ASP A 543 -26.96 -13.40 18.98
N GLU A 544 -26.72 -13.40 20.31
CA GLU A 544 -26.79 -12.20 21.13
C GLU A 544 -25.51 -11.38 21.17
N TYR A 545 -24.36 -12.00 20.91
CA TYR A 545 -23.06 -11.31 21.02
C TYR A 545 -21.94 -11.95 20.18
N GLN A 546 -20.88 -11.17 19.99
CA GLN A 546 -19.57 -11.62 19.52
C GLN A 546 -18.53 -11.21 20.57
N LEU A 547 -17.57 -12.09 20.87
CA LEU A 547 -16.50 -11.85 21.82
C LEU A 547 -15.14 -12.21 21.24
N ILE A 548 -14.18 -11.30 21.39
CA ILE A 548 -12.77 -11.55 21.10
C ILE A 548 -11.95 -11.15 22.32
N VAL A 549 -11.03 -12.03 22.72
CA VAL A 549 -10.06 -11.78 23.78
C VAL A 549 -8.66 -11.96 23.21
N THR A 550 -7.86 -10.91 23.31
CA THR A 550 -6.46 -10.90 22.83
C THR A 550 -5.52 -10.42 23.91
N GLU A 551 -4.25 -10.78 23.79
CA GLU A 551 -3.18 -10.36 24.70
C GLU A 551 -1.92 -10.02 23.89
N ASN A 552 -1.19 -8.99 24.30
CA ASN A 552 0.14 -8.64 23.79
C ASN A 552 1.08 -8.23 24.93
N GLN A 553 2.37 -8.23 24.64
CA GLN A 553 3.41 -7.80 25.58
C GLN A 553 4.26 -6.69 24.94
N GLY A 554 3.68 -5.50 24.81
CA GLY A 554 4.37 -4.32 24.27
C GLY A 554 5.49 -3.74 25.15
N TYR A 555 5.50 -4.05 26.44
CA TYR A 555 6.48 -3.56 27.42
C TYR A 555 7.08 -4.70 28.23
N SER A 556 8.31 -4.50 28.72
CA SER A 556 8.97 -5.48 29.62
C SER A 556 8.15 -5.68 30.90
N ASN A 557 7.86 -6.94 31.22
CA ASN A 557 7.09 -7.32 32.40
C ASN A 557 5.69 -6.67 32.51
N PHE A 558 5.09 -6.31 31.34
CA PHE A 558 3.75 -5.80 31.27
C PHE A 558 3.04 -6.36 30.05
N LYS A 559 1.87 -6.94 30.27
CA LYS A 559 0.99 -7.47 29.23
C LYS A 559 -0.30 -6.67 29.20
N HIS A 560 -0.77 -6.36 28.03
CA HIS A 560 -2.08 -5.80 27.78
C HIS A 560 -3.00 -6.88 27.25
N ARG A 561 -4.11 -7.17 27.96
CA ARG A 561 -5.21 -8.01 27.50
C ARG A 561 -6.40 -7.13 27.20
N ARG A 562 -6.97 -7.29 26.01
CA ARG A 562 -8.20 -6.61 25.60
C ARG A 562 -9.26 -7.63 25.28
N SER A 563 -10.41 -7.52 25.93
CA SER A 563 -11.63 -8.24 25.60
C SER A 563 -12.59 -7.27 24.91
N ILE A 564 -13.09 -7.63 23.74
CA ILE A 564 -14.05 -6.83 22.96
C ILE A 564 -15.34 -7.64 22.90
N PHE A 565 -16.35 -7.13 23.58
CA PHE A 565 -17.68 -7.70 23.60
C PHE A 565 -18.58 -6.85 22.71
N TYR A 566 -19.06 -7.40 21.62
CA TYR A 566 -20.07 -6.78 20.78
C TYR A 566 -21.42 -7.40 21.12
N VAL A 567 -22.25 -6.67 21.85
CA VAL A 567 -23.63 -7.04 22.16
C VAL A 567 -24.50 -6.67 20.96
N LYS A 568 -25.28 -7.61 20.44
CA LYS A 568 -26.09 -7.40 19.23
C LYS A 568 -27.53 -7.04 19.54
N GLN A 569 -28.07 -7.51 20.66
CA GLN A 569 -29.49 -7.38 21.01
C GLN A 569 -29.67 -7.05 22.50
N PRO A 570 -30.73 -6.31 22.89
CA PRO A 570 -31.77 -5.72 22.05
C PRO A 570 -31.31 -4.49 21.23
N GLN A 571 -30.17 -3.89 21.59
CA GLN A 571 -29.51 -2.78 20.90
C GLN A 571 -28.04 -3.09 20.81
N ASP A 572 -27.41 -2.77 19.68
CA ASP A 572 -26.00 -3.01 19.46
C ASP A 572 -25.12 -1.99 20.22
N PHE A 573 -24.13 -2.49 20.96
CA PHE A 573 -23.12 -1.69 21.63
C PHE A 573 -21.87 -2.53 21.92
N PHE A 574 -20.76 -1.86 22.28
CA PHE A 574 -19.52 -2.56 22.63
C PHE A 574 -19.17 -2.34 24.09
N VAL A 575 -18.62 -3.39 24.71
CA VAL A 575 -17.93 -3.32 26.00
C VAL A 575 -16.51 -3.77 25.79
N LEU A 576 -15.56 -2.87 26.05
CA LEU A 576 -14.13 -3.16 26.05
C LEU A 576 -13.68 -3.39 27.49
N VAL A 577 -12.98 -4.48 27.75
CA VAL A 577 -12.30 -4.70 29.03
C VAL A 577 -10.81 -4.73 28.76
N ASP A 578 -10.11 -3.76 29.32
CA ASP A 578 -8.67 -3.61 29.18
C ASP A 578 -7.98 -3.91 30.51
N GLU A 579 -7.05 -4.85 30.49
CA GLU A 579 -6.31 -5.30 31.67
C GLU A 579 -4.81 -5.20 31.44
N GLY A 580 -4.10 -4.55 32.36
CA GLY A 580 -2.64 -4.46 32.36
C GLY A 580 -2.05 -5.33 33.46
N PHE A 581 -1.37 -6.43 33.08
CA PHE A 581 -0.78 -7.41 34.00
C PHE A 581 0.74 -7.30 34.09
N GLY A 582 1.33 -7.97 35.08
CA GLY A 582 2.76 -8.15 35.24
C GLY A 582 3.34 -7.29 36.35
N THR A 583 4.67 -7.40 36.54
CA THR A 583 5.40 -6.80 37.65
C THR A 583 5.86 -5.36 37.36
N ALA A 584 5.72 -4.87 36.14
CA ALA A 584 6.08 -3.49 35.83
C ALA A 584 5.20 -2.51 36.60
N THR A 585 5.82 -1.42 37.09
CA THR A 585 5.14 -0.34 37.79
C THR A 585 5.10 0.90 36.93
N GLY A 586 4.14 1.81 37.18
CA GLY A 586 4.00 3.04 36.41
C GLY A 586 2.56 3.51 36.33
N TYR A 587 2.21 4.05 35.18
CA TYR A 587 0.87 4.54 34.87
C TYR A 587 0.40 3.87 33.58
N ALA A 588 -0.63 3.04 33.67
CA ALA A 588 -1.33 2.51 32.50
C ALA A 588 -2.24 3.62 31.95
N LYS A 589 -2.11 3.91 30.68
CA LYS A 589 -2.84 4.96 29.98
C LYS A 589 -3.60 4.33 28.82
N LEU A 590 -4.92 4.41 28.87
CA LEU A 590 -5.78 3.91 27.81
C LEU A 590 -6.16 5.08 26.91
N TYR A 591 -5.64 5.08 25.66
CA TYR A 591 -5.83 6.15 24.69
C TYR A 591 -7.05 5.92 23.82
N PHE A 592 -7.76 7.01 23.51
CA PHE A 592 -8.86 7.07 22.56
C PHE A 592 -8.71 8.26 21.62
N HIS A 593 -8.71 7.96 20.33
CA HIS A 593 -8.65 8.92 19.23
C HIS A 593 -9.97 8.89 18.48
N LEU A 594 -10.70 10.00 18.52
CA LEU A 594 -12.07 10.06 18.00
C LEU A 594 -12.08 10.52 16.53
N CYS A 595 -13.26 10.76 15.99
CA CYS A 595 -13.47 11.18 14.60
C CYS A 595 -12.51 12.28 14.16
N ASP A 596 -12.36 12.47 12.87
CA ASP A 596 -11.38 13.37 12.24
C ASP A 596 -11.56 14.86 12.58
N GLY A 597 -10.62 15.70 12.16
CA GLY A 597 -10.59 17.13 12.43
C GLY A 597 -11.80 17.91 11.91
N LYS A 598 -12.47 17.43 10.85
CA LYS A 598 -13.69 18.06 10.33
C LYS A 598 -14.88 17.90 11.27
N SER A 599 -14.80 16.92 12.14
CA SER A 599 -15.83 16.58 13.12
C SER A 599 -15.48 17.01 14.55
N VAL A 600 -14.43 17.79 14.72
CA VAL A 600 -13.89 18.14 16.06
C VAL A 600 -14.91 18.87 16.95
N ASP A 601 -15.75 19.70 16.38
CA ASP A 601 -16.79 20.44 17.10
C ASP A 601 -17.97 19.56 17.52
N ASN A 602 -18.15 18.42 16.85
CA ASN A 602 -19.18 17.44 17.18
C ASN A 602 -18.71 16.37 18.15
N VAL A 603 -17.47 16.48 18.65
CA VAL A 603 -16.91 15.57 19.64
C VAL A 603 -16.67 16.32 20.95
N LEU A 604 -17.39 15.97 21.98
CA LEU A 604 -17.30 16.58 23.30
C LEU A 604 -16.64 15.60 24.27
N LEU A 605 -15.52 16.04 24.86
CA LEU A 605 -14.83 15.26 25.89
C LEU A 605 -15.53 15.47 27.25
N ASP A 606 -15.77 14.37 27.95
CA ASP A 606 -16.42 14.37 29.23
C ASP A 606 -15.45 13.91 30.33
N LYS A 607 -14.84 14.88 30.97
CA LYS A 607 -13.79 14.66 31.96
C LYS A 607 -14.30 13.99 33.23
N GLU A 608 -15.53 14.30 33.65
CA GLU A 608 -16.11 13.79 34.91
C GLU A 608 -16.53 12.34 34.75
N GLU A 609 -16.98 11.96 33.55
CA GLU A 609 -17.40 10.61 33.19
C GLU A 609 -16.30 9.77 32.52
N PHE A 610 -15.08 10.28 32.48
CA PHE A 610 -13.90 9.62 31.85
C PHE A 610 -14.18 9.13 30.44
N GLY A 611 -14.81 9.97 29.63
CA GLY A 611 -15.26 9.56 28.31
C GLY A 611 -15.42 10.71 27.31
N ALA A 612 -16.31 10.48 26.36
CA ALA A 612 -16.69 11.46 25.36
C ALA A 612 -18.11 11.15 24.83
N HIS A 613 -18.71 12.10 24.13
CA HIS A 613 -19.87 11.85 23.31
C HIS A 613 -19.84 12.68 22.03
N THR A 614 -20.57 12.23 21.01
CA THR A 614 -20.68 12.94 19.76
C THR A 614 -22.05 13.57 19.60
N THR A 615 -22.15 14.65 18.81
CA THR A 615 -23.35 15.47 18.64
C THR A 615 -23.63 15.81 17.16
N PHE A 616 -23.48 14.82 16.28
CA PHE A 616 -23.78 14.97 14.88
C PHE A 616 -25.29 15.08 14.63
N ASP A 617 -25.68 15.92 13.67
CA ASP A 617 -27.07 16.20 13.33
C ASP A 617 -27.80 15.03 12.62
N ASP A 618 -27.07 14.02 12.18
CA ASP A 618 -27.60 12.86 11.45
C ASP A 618 -28.12 11.75 12.37
N SER A 619 -28.22 11.98 13.67
CA SER A 619 -28.66 11.02 14.69
C SER A 619 -27.77 9.76 14.79
N ASN A 620 -26.56 9.82 14.24
CA ASN A 620 -25.58 8.73 14.37
C ASN A 620 -24.45 9.15 15.31
N ASN A 621 -24.68 8.97 16.58
CA ASN A 621 -23.82 9.41 17.66
C ASN A 621 -23.34 8.26 18.54
N LEU A 622 -22.31 8.53 19.33
CA LEU A 622 -21.71 7.58 20.24
C LEU A 622 -21.48 8.21 21.62
N LEU A 623 -21.88 7.51 22.65
CA LEU A 623 -21.58 7.82 24.05
C LEU A 623 -20.49 6.86 24.54
N ILE A 624 -19.42 7.39 25.11
CA ILE A 624 -18.26 6.64 25.57
C ILE A 624 -18.11 6.89 27.05
N ARG A 625 -18.05 5.81 27.86
CA ARG A 625 -17.85 5.89 29.30
C ARG A 625 -16.81 4.86 29.75
N THR A 626 -15.82 5.29 30.52
CA THR A 626 -14.75 4.43 31.02
C THR A 626 -14.79 4.36 32.55
N PHE A 627 -14.77 3.16 33.10
CA PHE A 627 -14.77 2.85 34.49
C PHE A 627 -13.49 2.11 34.88
N GLY A 628 -12.99 2.35 36.08
CA GLY A 628 -11.86 1.63 36.67
C GLY A 628 -12.25 0.81 37.88
N GLU A 629 -11.28 0.09 38.44
CA GLU A 629 -11.48 -0.60 39.72
C GLU A 629 -11.78 0.41 40.83
N ALA A 630 -12.78 0.13 41.67
CA ALA A 630 -13.29 1.04 42.69
C ALA A 630 -12.26 1.54 43.73
N SER A 631 -11.15 0.83 43.90
CA SER A 631 -10.05 1.18 44.79
C SER A 631 -9.01 2.13 44.22
N ARG A 632 -9.12 2.54 42.92
CA ARG A 632 -8.12 3.32 42.22
C ARG A 632 -8.72 4.56 41.57
N ASN A 633 -8.01 5.67 41.76
CA ASN A 633 -8.42 6.94 41.16
C ASN A 633 -8.07 6.96 39.68
N LEU A 634 -9.03 7.22 38.83
CA LEU A 634 -8.84 7.51 37.42
C LEU A 634 -8.39 8.99 37.24
N ILE A 635 -7.56 9.22 36.26
CA ILE A 635 -7.15 10.56 35.84
C ILE A 635 -7.52 10.69 34.37
N PHE A 636 -8.23 11.76 34.02
CA PHE A 636 -8.52 12.11 32.63
C PHE A 636 -7.46 13.08 32.09
N LYS A 637 -6.92 12.78 30.94
CA LYS A 637 -5.94 13.62 30.24
C LYS A 637 -6.39 13.87 28.80
N GLU A 638 -6.61 15.12 28.46
CA GLU A 638 -6.77 15.50 27.06
C GLU A 638 -5.43 15.36 26.33
N PHE A 639 -5.50 15.03 25.07
CA PHE A 639 -4.36 14.78 24.23
C PHE A 639 -4.59 15.37 22.83
N ASP A 640 -3.54 15.97 22.24
CA ASP A 640 -3.59 16.50 20.87
C ASP A 640 -3.42 15.34 19.87
N GLY A 641 -4.52 14.73 19.48
CA GLY A 641 -4.53 13.65 18.50
C GLY A 641 -4.36 14.17 17.08
N ARG A 642 -3.76 13.33 16.23
CA ARG A 642 -3.53 13.64 14.81
C ARG A 642 -4.05 12.51 13.94
N ILE A 643 -4.49 12.86 12.74
CA ILE A 643 -4.90 11.89 11.72
C ILE A 643 -4.39 12.33 10.36
N SER A 644 -3.94 11.38 9.56
CA SER A 644 -3.50 11.61 8.19
C SER A 644 -4.13 10.60 7.25
N TYR A 645 -4.62 11.10 6.13
CA TYR A 645 -5.25 10.27 5.11
C TYR A 645 -4.30 9.88 3.97
N GLN A 646 -3.11 10.45 3.96
CA GLN A 646 -2.10 10.26 2.90
C GLN A 646 -0.69 10.58 3.42
N THR A 647 0.32 10.17 2.66
CA THR A 647 1.74 10.41 2.98
C THR A 647 2.26 11.78 2.50
N ASP A 648 1.39 12.76 2.36
CA ASP A 648 1.70 14.10 1.84
C ASP A 648 2.20 15.09 2.93
N ARG A 649 2.53 14.58 4.12
CA ARG A 649 2.99 15.33 5.30
C ARG A 649 1.96 16.30 5.86
N LYS A 650 0.68 16.08 5.52
CA LYS A 650 -0.43 16.81 6.07
C LYS A 650 -1.19 15.94 7.04
N TYR A 651 -1.59 16.53 8.12
CA TYR A 651 -2.46 15.90 9.11
C TYR A 651 -3.47 16.92 9.62
N GLU A 652 -4.53 16.40 10.18
CA GLU A 652 -5.55 17.18 10.88
C GLU A 652 -5.47 16.89 12.38
N HIS A 653 -5.78 17.87 13.21
CA HIS A 653 -5.95 17.70 14.65
C HIS A 653 -7.32 17.08 14.92
N ARG A 654 -7.39 16.21 15.93
CA ARG A 654 -8.63 15.61 16.38
C ARG A 654 -8.70 15.51 17.89
N LYS A 655 -9.91 15.41 18.42
CA LYS A 655 -10.14 15.20 19.86
C LYS A 655 -9.65 13.81 20.26
N SER A 656 -8.80 13.80 21.28
CA SER A 656 -8.24 12.57 21.85
C SER A 656 -8.04 12.75 23.33
N TYR A 657 -8.11 11.63 24.06
CA TYR A 657 -7.89 11.62 25.49
C TYR A 657 -7.28 10.29 25.95
N ALA A 658 -6.76 10.29 27.16
CA ALA A 658 -6.34 9.08 27.86
C ALA A 658 -7.01 9.00 29.23
N VAL A 659 -7.44 7.81 29.59
CA VAL A 659 -7.83 7.47 30.96
C VAL A 659 -6.65 6.77 31.62
N VAL A 660 -6.16 7.34 32.71
CA VAL A 660 -4.88 6.97 33.33
C VAL A 660 -5.13 6.38 34.72
N MET A 661 -4.48 5.27 35.01
CA MET A 661 -4.52 4.60 36.30
C MET A 661 -3.10 4.23 36.75
N ARG A 662 -2.79 4.46 38.03
CA ARG A 662 -1.50 4.02 38.59
C ARG A 662 -1.48 2.48 38.71
N LYS A 663 -0.38 1.89 38.21
CA LYS A 663 -0.06 0.48 38.38
C LYS A 663 1.07 0.33 39.40
N PRO A 664 0.77 -0.06 40.65
CA PRO A 664 1.73 0.04 41.76
C PRO A 664 2.73 -1.14 41.80
N ASP A 665 2.37 -2.31 41.41
CA ASP A 665 3.17 -3.54 41.51
C ASP A 665 2.53 -4.68 40.72
N ASN A 666 2.56 -5.90 41.25
CA ASN A 666 1.99 -7.10 40.66
C ASN A 666 0.46 -7.05 40.46
N ASN A 667 -0.25 -6.11 41.08
CA ASN A 667 -1.70 -6.01 40.91
C ASN A 667 -2.08 -5.51 39.52
N PRO A 668 -2.97 -6.19 38.81
CA PRO A 668 -3.43 -5.72 37.51
C PRO A 668 -4.16 -4.39 37.62
N VAL A 669 -4.10 -3.60 36.57
CA VAL A 669 -5.00 -2.46 36.35
C VAL A 669 -6.09 -2.87 35.40
N ARG A 670 -7.33 -2.45 35.62
CA ARG A 670 -8.47 -2.86 34.83
C ARG A 670 -9.38 -1.69 34.51
N TYR A 671 -9.79 -1.63 33.23
CA TYR A 671 -10.76 -0.65 32.72
C TYR A 671 -11.93 -1.37 32.07
N ILE A 672 -13.12 -0.78 32.21
CA ILE A 672 -14.29 -1.12 31.41
C ILE A 672 -14.62 0.12 30.59
N THR A 673 -14.70 -0.01 29.28
CA THR A 673 -15.18 1.08 28.42
C THR A 673 -16.41 0.62 27.66
N VAL A 674 -17.49 1.38 27.79
CA VAL A 674 -18.74 1.14 27.05
C VAL A 674 -18.82 2.13 25.90
N LEU A 675 -19.01 1.61 24.68
CA LEU A 675 -19.25 2.37 23.47
C LEU A 675 -20.71 2.19 23.09
N TYR A 676 -21.54 3.16 23.42
CA TYR A 676 -22.98 3.04 23.30
C TYR A 676 -23.54 4.00 22.22
N PRO A 677 -24.17 3.48 21.16
CA PRO A 677 -24.81 4.30 20.15
C PRO A 677 -26.00 5.08 20.71
N VAL A 678 -26.11 6.35 20.34
CA VAL A 678 -27.20 7.23 20.73
C VAL A 678 -27.69 8.06 19.54
N ASP A 679 -28.97 8.43 19.54
CA ASP A 679 -29.56 9.24 18.47
C ASP A 679 -29.42 10.76 18.74
N SER A 680 -29.08 11.13 19.95
CA SER A 680 -28.99 12.54 20.39
C SER A 680 -27.78 12.79 21.28
N ALA A 681 -27.53 14.04 21.61
CA ALA A 681 -26.50 14.45 22.55
C ALA A 681 -26.75 13.96 24.00
N THR A 682 -27.99 13.57 24.33
CA THR A 682 -28.35 13.01 25.63
C THR A 682 -28.50 11.51 25.51
N GLY A 683 -27.70 10.76 26.25
CA GLY A 683 -27.76 9.29 26.27
C GLY A 683 -28.26 8.74 27.63
N PRO A 684 -28.40 7.42 27.72
CA PRO A 684 -28.73 6.75 28.97
C PRO A 684 -27.62 6.92 30.00
N VAL A 685 -27.98 6.77 31.26
CA VAL A 685 -26.99 6.65 32.34
C VAL A 685 -26.34 5.27 32.26
N ILE A 686 -25.03 5.25 32.01
CA ILE A 686 -24.25 4.02 31.92
C ILE A 686 -23.47 3.84 33.24
N LYS A 687 -23.51 2.62 33.82
CA LYS A 687 -22.70 2.23 34.95
C LYS A 687 -21.94 0.96 34.62
N GLY A 688 -20.69 0.89 35.03
CA GLY A 688 -19.84 -0.30 34.88
C GLY A 688 -19.11 -0.61 36.17
N GLN A 689 -19.07 -1.87 36.58
CA GLN A 689 -18.26 -2.32 37.71
C GLN A 689 -17.70 -3.72 37.46
N PHE A 690 -16.56 -4.01 38.08
CA PHE A 690 -16.01 -5.35 38.13
C PHE A 690 -16.73 -6.15 39.24
N VAL A 691 -17.12 -7.37 38.90
CA VAL A 691 -17.71 -8.30 39.84
C VAL A 691 -16.63 -9.30 40.25
N ASN A 692 -16.39 -9.41 41.57
CA ASN A 692 -15.42 -10.38 42.08
C ASN A 692 -15.98 -11.81 41.91
N THR A 693 -15.35 -12.63 41.14
CA THR A 693 -15.73 -14.02 40.87
C THR A 693 -15.02 -15.03 41.80
N GLY A 694 -14.08 -14.56 42.61
CA GLY A 694 -13.22 -15.44 43.43
C GLY A 694 -12.21 -16.27 42.60
N ASN A 695 -12.09 -15.99 41.31
CA ASN A 695 -11.16 -16.65 40.39
C ASN A 695 -10.33 -15.60 39.68
N GLU A 696 -9.01 -15.59 39.87
CA GLU A 696 -8.09 -14.64 39.28
C GLU A 696 -7.99 -14.74 37.70
N ASP A 697 -8.35 -15.90 37.17
CA ASP A 697 -8.36 -16.16 35.73
C ASP A 697 -9.64 -15.70 35.03
N LYS A 698 -10.64 -15.26 35.78
CA LYS A 698 -11.93 -14.82 35.26
C LYS A 698 -12.25 -13.38 35.65
N VAL A 699 -12.53 -12.56 34.62
CA VAL A 699 -13.09 -11.23 34.82
C VAL A 699 -14.59 -11.28 34.52
N SER A 700 -15.40 -10.88 35.48
CA SER A 700 -16.82 -10.64 35.27
C SER A 700 -17.12 -9.17 35.38
N VAL A 701 -17.86 -8.67 34.44
CA VAL A 701 -18.22 -7.24 34.34
C VAL A 701 -19.73 -7.12 34.35
N LEU A 702 -20.23 -6.20 35.16
CA LEU A 702 -21.63 -5.80 35.13
C LEU A 702 -21.70 -4.42 34.49
N SER A 703 -22.36 -4.33 33.33
CA SER A 703 -22.74 -3.06 32.74
C SER A 703 -24.24 -2.87 32.89
N LEU A 704 -24.65 -1.78 33.52
CA LEU A 704 -26.07 -1.39 33.67
C LEU A 704 -26.28 -0.14 32.80
N ILE A 705 -27.23 -0.23 31.89
CA ILE A 705 -27.66 0.87 31.02
C ILE A 705 -29.11 1.18 31.43
N HIS A 706 -29.34 2.36 32.00
CA HIS A 706 -30.67 2.85 32.29
C HIS A 706 -31.12 3.75 31.15
N ILE A 707 -32.10 3.29 30.40
CA ILE A 707 -32.76 4.03 29.31
C ILE A 707 -33.81 4.96 29.87
#